data_3ef1d4731a35455a4c26f52d6d29b4f9
#
_entry.id   3ef1d4731a35455a4c26f52d6d29b4f9
#
_cell.length_a   1.000
_cell.length_b   1.000
_cell.length_c   1.000
_cell.angle_alpha   90.00
_cell.angle_beta   90.00
_cell.angle_gamma   90.00
#
_symmetry.space_group_name_H-M   'P 1'
#
loop_
_entity.id
_entity.type
_entity.pdbx_description
1 polymer ?
#
loop_
_entity_poly.entity_id
_entity_poly.type
_entity_poly.pdbx_seq_one_letter_code
_entity_poly.pdbx_strand_id
1 'polypeptide(L)'
;MNKEKDQIKVVGAREHNLKNFDISIPKNQLVVFTGVSGSGKSSLAFDTLYNEGQRRYMESFSAYARQFMGDMERPDVDQITGLSPVIAIEQKTTNKNPRSTVGTVTELYDFLRLLYARIGKAYSYNTGKPMVKFSEAEIIQNIFTKFKDQKINLLAPVVRGRKGHYRELFEEIRKKGFVKARVDGEIIELRPKFQVDRYKIHDIEIVVDRIPVTDAMKTRLGESVAQCLKMGNDLLFLLEEGKTKTVQYSKQLMCLETGLSYEEPSPNSFSFNSPYGACPVCKGLGNVYAIDLNLIMPDKTLSINAGGIEPLGEAREASVFTQVKQFARKHKISLDKPIKDLSKEQLDLILFGDKNSTHSLDLDLNDENIPDAYTGSYEGIVSMLKRWFTSSQSTDHLKGWVEGFMELNTCSACAGTKLRKDSLWFKVNELNIAALNEMHLDDLQKWFLQLPAKLDKKDIQIASGILKEIDDRISFLMNVGLSYLSLSRPSKSLSGGESQRIRLATQIGSQLQGITYILDEPSIGLHQRDNQRLITALKQLRDIGNTVLVVEHDKDIMMASDYIVDIGPRAGIHGGHIVAQGTPKEIIKSKSETALYLAGKKMIEVPAERRKGNGKTIAIKGATGNTLRKVDCEFPLGKFIVVSGVSGSGKSTLVNETLYPILSQFCYHSKTKPMPYSKVSGLEHIDKVIEIDQSPIGRTPRSNPATYCGFFTDIRTLFASVPEAKIRGYQAGRFSFNVKGGRCEVCEGGGMRVIEMNFLPDVYVHCEKCGGKRYNRETLEIRYKGKSISDVLNMTVEEACEFFQAVPFIYRKVKVLQEVGLGYITLGQSAVTLSGGEAQRVKLATELGKKDTGKTFYILDEPTTGLHFQDIKLLIGVLDRLVERGNTVLVIEHNMDVIKVADHIIDLGPEGGSGGGVIQFTGTPEEMIKKSKSHTAKYLALEMK
;
A
#
# COMPACT_ATOMS: atom_id res chain seq x y z
N MET A 1 33.27 -23.01 -28.84
CA MET A 1 31.91 -22.60 -28.39
C MET A 1 31.74 -21.12 -28.70
N ASN A 2 30.72 -20.75 -29.46
CA ASN A 2 30.57 -19.42 -30.05
C ASN A 2 30.38 -18.35 -28.97
N LYS A 3 31.35 -17.47 -28.75
CA LYS A 3 31.28 -16.28 -27.89
C LYS A 3 30.08 -15.32 -28.23
N GLU A 4 29.53 -15.46 -29.43
CA GLU A 4 28.36 -14.64 -29.85
C GLU A 4 27.01 -15.04 -29.22
N LYS A 5 26.87 -16.29 -28.78
CA LYS A 5 25.62 -16.76 -28.13
C LYS A 5 25.49 -16.34 -26.67
N ASP A 6 26.59 -15.90 -26.03
CA ASP A 6 26.65 -15.57 -24.61
C ASP A 6 26.51 -14.07 -24.31
N GLN A 7 26.03 -13.27 -25.26
CA GLN A 7 25.88 -11.83 -25.12
C GLN A 7 24.54 -11.34 -25.65
N ILE A 8 24.00 -10.29 -25.00
CA ILE A 8 22.93 -9.45 -25.54
C ILE A 8 23.61 -8.31 -26.29
N LYS A 9 23.37 -8.21 -27.61
CA LYS A 9 23.93 -7.14 -28.45
C LYS A 9 22.84 -6.15 -28.79
N VAL A 10 23.05 -4.88 -28.49
CA VAL A 10 22.22 -3.75 -28.90
C VAL A 10 23.04 -2.94 -29.91
N VAL A 11 22.47 -2.70 -31.07
CA VAL A 11 23.11 -1.94 -32.17
C VAL A 11 22.28 -0.68 -32.42
N GLY A 12 22.91 0.47 -32.43
CA GLY A 12 22.29 1.75 -32.77
C GLY A 12 21.28 2.24 -31.73
N ALA A 13 21.57 2.17 -30.44
CA ALA A 13 20.67 2.65 -29.41
C ALA A 13 20.52 4.18 -29.44
N ARG A 14 19.29 4.68 -29.67
CA ARG A 14 18.96 6.12 -29.82
C ARG A 14 17.78 6.57 -28.98
N GLU A 15 17.24 5.70 -28.13
CA GLU A 15 16.05 6.02 -27.32
C GLU A 15 16.34 7.21 -26.40
N HIS A 16 15.45 8.19 -26.41
CA HIS A 16 15.55 9.45 -25.64
C HIS A 16 16.87 10.18 -25.83
N ASN A 17 17.77 10.17 -24.84
CA ASN A 17 19.04 10.88 -24.89
C ASN A 17 20.23 10.00 -25.32
N LEU A 18 20.01 8.74 -25.64
CA LEU A 18 21.07 7.83 -26.09
C LEU A 18 21.67 8.25 -27.44
N LYS A 19 22.99 8.19 -27.57
CA LYS A 19 23.76 8.79 -28.69
C LYS A 19 24.19 7.78 -29.73
N ASN A 20 23.27 6.94 -30.20
CA ASN A 20 23.52 5.99 -31.31
C ASN A 20 24.77 5.16 -31.07
N PHE A 21 24.78 4.36 -30.01
CA PHE A 21 25.91 3.51 -29.70
C PHE A 21 25.56 2.02 -29.75
N ASP A 22 26.59 1.20 -29.90
CA ASP A 22 26.54 -0.24 -29.86
C ASP A 22 27.03 -0.73 -28.49
N ILE A 23 26.38 -1.73 -27.94
CA ILE A 23 26.80 -2.36 -26.69
C ILE A 23 26.60 -3.88 -26.73
N SER A 24 27.54 -4.59 -26.09
CA SER A 24 27.46 -6.04 -25.85
C SER A 24 27.44 -6.30 -24.35
N ILE A 25 26.36 -6.88 -23.86
CA ILE A 25 26.12 -7.17 -22.44
C ILE A 25 26.29 -8.66 -22.25
N PRO A 26 27.14 -9.13 -21.32
CA PRO A 26 27.32 -10.57 -21.08
C PRO A 26 26.05 -11.17 -20.44
N LYS A 27 25.69 -12.39 -20.85
CA LYS A 27 24.60 -13.18 -20.26
C LYS A 27 25.07 -13.94 -19.02
N ASN A 28 24.08 -14.35 -18.23
CA ASN A 28 24.27 -15.12 -16.98
C ASN A 28 25.25 -14.45 -16.01
N GLN A 29 25.21 -13.13 -15.99
CA GLN A 29 26.01 -12.29 -15.12
C GLN A 29 25.14 -11.25 -14.40
N LEU A 30 25.65 -10.74 -13.28
CA LEU A 30 25.14 -9.58 -12.60
C LEU A 30 25.78 -8.32 -13.22
N VAL A 31 25.01 -7.59 -14.01
CA VAL A 31 25.47 -6.40 -14.75
C VAL A 31 24.86 -5.16 -14.12
N VAL A 32 25.68 -4.17 -13.79
CA VAL A 32 25.22 -2.91 -13.22
C VAL A 32 25.32 -1.79 -14.25
N PHE A 33 24.20 -1.11 -14.49
CA PHE A 33 24.15 0.16 -15.24
C PHE A 33 24.26 1.32 -14.25
N THR A 34 25.29 2.13 -14.37
CA THR A 34 25.55 3.26 -13.47
C THR A 34 25.84 4.53 -14.25
N GLY A 35 26.01 5.65 -13.56
CA GLY A 35 26.25 6.97 -14.12
C GLY A 35 25.39 8.07 -13.47
N VAL A 36 25.61 9.33 -13.78
CA VAL A 36 24.86 10.46 -13.19
C VAL A 36 23.37 10.39 -13.47
N SER A 37 22.53 10.99 -12.63
CA SER A 37 21.09 11.05 -12.85
C SER A 37 20.76 11.71 -14.18
N GLY A 38 19.82 11.12 -14.97
CA GLY A 38 19.50 11.61 -16.32
C GLY A 38 20.53 11.31 -17.40
N SER A 39 21.52 10.42 -17.17
CA SER A 39 22.52 10.07 -18.18
C SER A 39 22.02 9.09 -19.26
N GLY A 40 20.85 8.45 -19.08
CA GLY A 40 20.28 7.49 -20.03
C GLY A 40 20.29 6.03 -19.55
N LYS A 41 20.59 5.76 -18.27
CA LYS A 41 20.57 4.40 -17.70
C LYS A 41 19.22 3.72 -17.88
N SER A 42 18.16 4.38 -17.42
CA SER A 42 16.80 3.86 -17.52
C SER A 42 16.33 3.75 -18.96
N SER A 43 16.77 4.69 -19.84
CA SER A 43 16.50 4.63 -21.28
C SER A 43 17.08 3.37 -21.93
N LEU A 44 18.29 2.95 -21.53
CA LEU A 44 18.86 1.70 -22.01
C LEU A 44 18.19 0.46 -21.38
N ALA A 45 17.99 0.47 -20.04
CA ALA A 45 17.51 -0.70 -19.32
C ALA A 45 16.02 -0.95 -19.56
N PHE A 46 15.17 0.09 -19.42
CA PHE A 46 13.72 -0.05 -19.48
C PHE A 46 13.18 0.32 -20.84
N ASP A 47 13.44 1.53 -21.33
CA ASP A 47 12.83 2.01 -22.56
C ASP A 47 13.36 1.27 -23.80
N THR A 48 14.59 0.71 -23.74
CA THR A 48 15.19 -0.07 -24.82
C THR A 48 15.06 -1.58 -24.59
N LEU A 49 15.73 -2.16 -23.59
CA LEU A 49 15.81 -3.61 -23.41
C LEU A 49 14.51 -4.23 -22.91
N TYR A 50 13.88 -3.63 -21.91
CA TYR A 50 12.63 -4.16 -21.37
C TYR A 50 11.50 -4.02 -22.38
N ASN A 51 11.31 -2.85 -22.99
CA ASN A 51 10.25 -2.61 -23.97
C ASN A 51 10.38 -3.54 -25.17
N GLU A 52 11.59 -3.78 -25.69
CA GLU A 52 11.79 -4.75 -26.77
C GLU A 52 11.50 -6.18 -26.33
N GLY A 53 11.89 -6.55 -25.10
CA GLY A 53 11.56 -7.86 -24.53
C GLY A 53 10.07 -8.08 -24.38
N GLN A 54 9.34 -7.09 -23.91
CA GLN A 54 7.88 -7.11 -23.80
C GLN A 54 7.21 -7.15 -25.17
N ARG A 55 7.68 -6.36 -26.13
CA ARG A 55 7.17 -6.35 -27.49
C ARG A 55 7.28 -7.74 -28.13
N ARG A 56 8.43 -8.42 -28.02
CA ARG A 56 8.63 -9.80 -28.50
C ARG A 56 7.73 -10.81 -27.80
N TYR A 57 7.53 -10.65 -26.52
CA TYR A 57 6.62 -11.51 -25.76
C TYR A 57 5.17 -11.31 -26.23
N MET A 58 4.74 -10.07 -26.45
CA MET A 58 3.43 -9.73 -26.98
C MET A 58 3.19 -10.24 -28.41
N GLU A 59 4.22 -10.26 -29.25
CA GLU A 59 4.14 -10.83 -30.59
C GLU A 59 3.84 -12.34 -30.59
N SER A 60 4.16 -13.04 -29.50
CA SER A 60 3.86 -14.47 -29.36
C SER A 60 2.37 -14.74 -29.08
N PHE A 61 1.57 -13.72 -28.70
CA PHE A 61 0.13 -13.89 -28.48
C PHE A 61 -0.68 -13.94 -29.77
N SER A 62 -1.90 -14.49 -29.66
CA SER A 62 -2.84 -14.50 -30.78
C SER A 62 -3.19 -13.09 -31.27
N ALA A 63 -3.57 -12.94 -32.55
CA ALA A 63 -3.98 -11.66 -33.11
C ALA A 63 -5.14 -11.02 -32.31
N TYR A 64 -6.06 -11.85 -31.79
CA TYR A 64 -7.16 -11.42 -30.95
C TYR A 64 -6.67 -10.78 -29.62
N ALA A 65 -5.74 -11.45 -28.92
CA ALA A 65 -5.19 -10.89 -27.67
C ALA A 65 -4.42 -9.58 -27.92
N ARG A 66 -3.65 -9.48 -29.00
CA ARG A 66 -2.93 -8.26 -29.39
C ARG A 66 -3.85 -7.06 -29.63
N GLN A 67 -5.03 -7.27 -30.21
CA GLN A 67 -6.01 -6.21 -30.46
C GLN A 67 -6.51 -5.51 -29.17
N PHE A 68 -6.53 -6.23 -28.03
CA PHE A 68 -6.90 -5.66 -26.73
C PHE A 68 -5.74 -4.98 -26.00
N MET A 69 -4.51 -5.35 -26.33
CA MET A 69 -3.31 -4.87 -25.60
C MET A 69 -2.67 -3.64 -26.25
N GLY A 70 -3.12 -3.25 -27.46
CA GLY A 70 -2.54 -2.14 -28.23
C GLY A 70 -1.18 -2.48 -28.84
N ASP A 71 -0.76 -1.68 -29.84
CA ASP A 71 0.56 -1.81 -30.45
C ASP A 71 1.59 -1.13 -29.55
N MET A 72 2.57 -1.89 -29.08
CA MET A 72 3.75 -1.33 -28.41
C MET A 72 4.70 -0.78 -29.46
N GLU A 73 5.07 0.50 -29.32
CA GLU A 73 6.06 1.10 -30.18
C GLU A 73 7.41 0.38 -30.04
N ARG A 74 8.06 0.16 -31.16
CA ARG A 74 9.42 -0.42 -31.17
C ARG A 74 10.39 0.62 -30.65
N PRO A 75 11.31 0.26 -29.71
CA PRO A 75 12.37 1.18 -29.30
C PRO A 75 13.21 1.66 -30.48
N ASP A 76 13.72 2.88 -30.40
CA ASP A 76 14.58 3.45 -31.45
C ASP A 76 15.98 2.82 -31.40
N VAL A 77 16.08 1.64 -32.02
CA VAL A 77 17.31 0.85 -32.16
C VAL A 77 17.35 0.18 -33.53
N ASP A 78 18.55 -0.03 -34.06
CA ASP A 78 18.70 -0.77 -35.33
C ASP A 78 18.40 -2.26 -35.10
N GLN A 79 19.06 -2.89 -34.11
CA GLN A 79 18.88 -4.30 -33.83
C GLN A 79 19.19 -4.65 -32.35
N ILE A 80 18.40 -5.59 -31.79
CA ILE A 80 18.73 -6.26 -30.52
C ILE A 80 18.77 -7.77 -30.77
N THR A 81 19.89 -8.41 -30.43
CA THR A 81 20.04 -9.87 -30.53
C THR A 81 20.41 -10.48 -29.20
N GLY A 82 20.09 -11.76 -29.01
CA GLY A 82 20.46 -12.49 -27.81
C GLY A 82 19.60 -12.18 -26.59
N LEU A 83 18.58 -11.34 -26.68
CA LEU A 83 17.70 -11.02 -25.57
C LEU A 83 16.79 -12.20 -25.23
N SER A 84 16.87 -12.67 -23.98
CA SER A 84 15.97 -13.67 -23.38
C SER A 84 14.64 -13.03 -22.97
N PRO A 85 13.61 -13.78 -22.58
CA PRO A 85 12.42 -13.20 -21.97
C PRO A 85 12.79 -12.27 -20.81
N VAL A 86 12.11 -11.11 -20.70
CA VAL A 86 12.49 -10.05 -19.79
C VAL A 86 11.43 -9.88 -18.71
N ILE A 87 11.87 -9.76 -17.45
CA ILE A 87 11.02 -9.41 -16.30
C ILE A 87 11.61 -8.17 -15.64
N ALA A 88 10.80 -7.10 -15.56
CA ALA A 88 11.18 -5.89 -14.83
C ALA A 88 10.66 -5.91 -13.39
N ILE A 89 11.50 -5.49 -12.47
CA ILE A 89 11.17 -5.30 -11.06
C ILE A 89 11.37 -3.82 -10.72
N GLU A 90 10.34 -3.03 -11.03
CA GLU A 90 10.31 -1.59 -10.80
C GLU A 90 9.89 -1.23 -9.39
N GLN A 91 10.23 -0.02 -8.98
CA GLN A 91 9.92 0.56 -7.68
C GLN A 91 8.46 1.00 -7.53
N LYS A 92 7.78 1.31 -8.64
CA LYS A 92 6.42 1.85 -8.60
C LYS A 92 5.44 0.84 -8.02
N THR A 93 4.77 1.22 -6.93
CA THR A 93 3.66 0.46 -6.34
C THR A 93 2.39 0.71 -7.15
N THR A 94 2.05 -0.23 -8.02
CA THR A 94 0.82 -0.14 -8.84
C THR A 94 -0.40 -0.71 -8.14
N ASN A 95 -0.22 -1.45 -7.04
CA ASN A 95 -1.31 -2.18 -6.41
C ASN A 95 -2.07 -1.31 -5.39
N LYS A 96 -3.15 -0.66 -5.86
CA LYS A 96 -4.08 0.11 -5.03
C LYS A 96 -5.17 -0.75 -4.37
N ASN A 97 -5.18 -2.06 -4.59
CA ASN A 97 -6.21 -2.94 -4.06
C ASN A 97 -6.12 -3.02 -2.52
N PRO A 98 -7.15 -2.59 -1.77
CA PRO A 98 -7.12 -2.58 -0.31
C PRO A 98 -7.08 -3.99 0.31
N ARG A 99 -7.37 -5.04 -0.47
CA ARG A 99 -7.31 -6.44 -0.03
C ARG A 99 -5.94 -7.09 -0.26
N SER A 100 -5.05 -6.44 -0.97
CA SER A 100 -3.70 -6.95 -1.20
C SER A 100 -2.83 -6.77 0.04
N THR A 101 -2.20 -7.86 0.49
CA THR A 101 -1.29 -7.89 1.63
C THR A 101 0.04 -8.55 1.26
N VAL A 102 1.06 -8.43 2.11
CA VAL A 102 2.33 -9.14 1.93
C VAL A 102 2.07 -10.64 1.71
N GLY A 103 1.25 -11.25 2.58
CA GLY A 103 0.93 -12.68 2.49
C GLY A 103 0.27 -13.11 1.18
N THR A 104 -0.59 -12.25 0.59
CA THR A 104 -1.24 -12.57 -0.69
C THR A 104 -0.33 -12.34 -1.90
N VAL A 105 0.55 -11.34 -1.85
CA VAL A 105 1.50 -11.05 -2.94
C VAL A 105 2.61 -12.11 -3.01
N THR A 106 3.00 -12.66 -1.86
CA THR A 106 4.02 -13.71 -1.75
C THR A 106 3.46 -15.13 -1.85
N GLU A 107 2.15 -15.27 -2.01
CA GLU A 107 1.42 -16.54 -2.00
C GLU A 107 1.52 -17.32 -0.67
N LEU A 108 2.24 -16.83 0.32
CA LEU A 108 2.37 -17.46 1.64
C LEU A 108 1.01 -17.68 2.30
N TYR A 109 0.10 -16.72 2.13
CA TYR A 109 -1.24 -16.83 2.69
C TYR A 109 -2.04 -17.99 2.07
N ASP A 110 -1.79 -18.33 0.81
CA ASP A 110 -2.44 -19.44 0.13
C ASP A 110 -1.98 -20.79 0.70
N PHE A 111 -0.69 -20.93 1.00
CA PHE A 111 -0.17 -22.10 1.70
C PHE A 111 -0.64 -22.18 3.14
N LEU A 112 -0.76 -21.04 3.84
CA LEU A 112 -1.35 -21.02 5.20
C LEU A 112 -2.80 -21.50 5.19
N ARG A 113 -3.62 -21.02 4.24
CA ARG A 113 -5.01 -21.46 4.08
C ARG A 113 -5.09 -22.97 3.83
N LEU A 114 -4.20 -23.49 3.00
CA LEU A 114 -4.12 -24.93 2.72
C LEU A 114 -3.72 -25.71 3.97
N LEU A 115 -2.73 -25.23 4.72
CA LEU A 115 -2.27 -25.85 5.96
C LEU A 115 -3.42 -25.96 6.98
N TYR A 116 -4.14 -24.85 7.22
CA TYR A 116 -5.27 -24.83 8.17
C TYR A 116 -6.45 -25.70 7.71
N ALA A 117 -6.71 -25.79 6.41
CA ALA A 117 -7.73 -26.68 5.87
C ALA A 117 -7.37 -28.16 6.02
N ARG A 118 -6.07 -28.52 6.07
CA ARG A 118 -5.62 -29.91 6.11
C ARG A 118 -5.37 -30.44 7.52
N ILE A 119 -4.77 -29.63 8.40
CA ILE A 119 -4.36 -30.06 9.75
C ILE A 119 -4.93 -29.16 10.87
N GLY A 120 -5.74 -28.17 10.56
CA GLY A 120 -6.35 -27.28 11.53
C GLY A 120 -7.35 -28.01 12.42
N LYS A 121 -7.17 -27.99 13.74
CA LYS A 121 -8.11 -28.55 14.72
C LYS A 121 -9.17 -27.51 15.08
N ALA A 122 -10.44 -27.87 14.96
CA ALA A 122 -11.58 -27.00 15.25
C ALA A 122 -11.89 -26.92 16.74
N TYR A 123 -12.15 -25.72 17.22
CA TYR A 123 -12.58 -25.44 18.59
C TYR A 123 -13.88 -24.64 18.58
N SER A 124 -14.75 -24.85 19.54
CA SER A 124 -15.99 -24.10 19.69
C SER A 124 -15.71 -22.67 20.18
N TYR A 125 -16.20 -21.66 19.46
CA TYR A 125 -16.07 -20.26 19.91
C TYR A 125 -16.93 -19.92 21.14
N ASN A 126 -17.86 -20.82 21.56
CA ASN A 126 -18.68 -20.62 22.74
C ASN A 126 -18.04 -21.19 24.00
N THR A 127 -17.31 -22.32 23.90
CA THR A 127 -16.76 -23.04 25.04
C THR A 127 -15.24 -23.13 25.05
N GLY A 128 -14.58 -22.86 23.94
CA GLY A 128 -13.14 -23.05 23.77
C GLY A 128 -12.70 -24.51 23.69
N LYS A 129 -13.63 -25.49 23.76
CA LYS A 129 -13.32 -26.93 23.70
C LYS A 129 -13.17 -27.41 22.26
N PRO A 130 -12.36 -28.48 22.05
CA PRO A 130 -12.21 -29.07 20.73
C PRO A 130 -13.55 -29.62 20.21
N MET A 131 -13.79 -29.46 18.94
CA MET A 131 -14.93 -30.04 18.24
C MET A 131 -14.62 -31.47 17.83
N VAL A 132 -15.65 -32.29 17.79
CA VAL A 132 -15.56 -33.70 17.41
C VAL A 132 -16.38 -33.96 16.15
N LYS A 133 -15.88 -34.88 15.35
CA LYS A 133 -16.55 -35.41 14.16
C LYS A 133 -16.65 -36.90 14.35
N PHE A 134 -17.82 -37.45 14.16
CA PHE A 134 -18.06 -38.89 14.29
C PHE A 134 -18.26 -39.49 12.89
N SER A 135 -17.61 -40.58 12.61
CA SER A 135 -18.02 -41.46 11.52
C SER A 135 -19.34 -42.16 11.86
N GLU A 136 -20.09 -42.62 10.88
CA GLU A 136 -21.32 -43.36 11.08
C GLU A 136 -21.13 -44.59 11.92
N ALA A 137 -20.04 -45.32 11.70
CA ALA A 137 -19.65 -46.47 12.52
C ALA A 137 -19.41 -46.11 13.99
N GLU A 138 -18.72 -45.01 14.25
CA GLU A 138 -18.49 -44.52 15.62
C GLU A 138 -19.79 -44.04 16.29
N ILE A 139 -20.71 -43.43 15.57
CA ILE A 139 -22.04 -43.06 16.07
C ILE A 139 -22.78 -44.31 16.53
N ILE A 140 -22.85 -45.33 15.66
CA ILE A 140 -23.50 -46.60 16.00
C ILE A 140 -22.84 -47.26 17.22
N GLN A 141 -21.51 -47.34 17.25
CA GLN A 141 -20.77 -47.90 18.36
C GLN A 141 -21.01 -47.14 19.68
N ASN A 142 -21.01 -45.84 19.64
CA ASN A 142 -21.28 -44.97 20.78
C ASN A 142 -22.70 -45.15 21.31
N ILE A 143 -23.69 -45.25 20.41
CA ILE A 143 -25.09 -45.51 20.77
C ILE A 143 -25.18 -46.87 21.46
N PHE A 144 -24.54 -47.89 20.88
CA PHE A 144 -24.53 -49.23 21.43
C PHE A 144 -23.91 -49.32 22.82
N THR A 145 -22.78 -48.60 23.01
CA THR A 145 -22.07 -48.61 24.29
C THR A 145 -22.81 -47.84 25.40
N LYS A 146 -23.38 -46.68 25.06
CA LYS A 146 -23.96 -45.76 26.05
C LYS A 146 -25.44 -46.03 26.39
N PHE A 147 -26.20 -46.65 25.46
CA PHE A 147 -27.65 -46.81 25.57
C PHE A 147 -28.08 -48.25 25.46
N LYS A 148 -27.19 -49.21 25.78
CA LYS A 148 -27.50 -50.63 25.74
C LYS A 148 -28.75 -50.92 26.64
N ASP A 149 -29.66 -51.73 26.10
CA ASP A 149 -30.93 -52.15 26.72
C ASP A 149 -31.93 -51.03 27.01
N GLN A 150 -31.68 -49.83 26.46
CA GLN A 150 -32.58 -48.69 26.56
C GLN A 150 -33.39 -48.48 25.27
N LYS A 151 -34.56 -47.88 25.39
CA LYS A 151 -35.36 -47.43 24.22
C LYS A 151 -35.02 -45.99 23.86
N ILE A 152 -34.70 -45.77 22.62
CA ILE A 152 -34.28 -44.46 22.10
C ILE A 152 -35.13 -44.03 20.90
N ASN A 153 -35.32 -42.73 20.75
CA ASN A 153 -35.85 -42.11 19.54
C ASN A 153 -34.70 -41.47 18.78
N LEU A 154 -34.58 -41.79 17.49
CA LEU A 154 -33.65 -41.15 16.56
C LEU A 154 -34.37 -39.99 15.89
N LEU A 155 -33.80 -38.79 16.05
CA LEU A 155 -34.39 -37.54 15.61
C LEU A 155 -33.51 -36.89 14.57
N ALA A 156 -34.08 -36.52 13.42
CA ALA A 156 -33.40 -35.76 12.38
C ALA A 156 -33.79 -34.28 12.46
N PRO A 157 -32.89 -33.34 12.83
CA PRO A 157 -33.21 -31.93 12.92
C PRO A 157 -33.34 -31.32 11.52
N VAL A 158 -34.51 -30.74 11.18
CA VAL A 158 -34.80 -30.12 9.88
C VAL A 158 -35.00 -28.59 9.98
N VAL A 159 -35.41 -28.08 11.14
CA VAL A 159 -35.50 -26.65 11.41
C VAL A 159 -34.88 -26.38 12.78
N ARG A 160 -34.03 -25.37 12.85
CA ARG A 160 -33.38 -24.95 14.11
C ARG A 160 -33.44 -23.44 14.25
N GLY A 161 -34.13 -22.98 15.29
CA GLY A 161 -34.19 -21.58 15.68
C GLY A 161 -34.76 -20.61 14.62
N ARG A 162 -35.74 -21.04 13.81
CA ARG A 162 -36.27 -20.22 12.71
C ARG A 162 -37.79 -19.99 12.88
N LYS A 163 -38.26 -18.79 12.47
CA LYS A 163 -39.66 -18.45 12.39
C LYS A 163 -40.28 -19.04 11.11
N GLY A 164 -41.54 -19.42 11.17
CA GLY A 164 -42.26 -19.93 10.02
C GLY A 164 -43.44 -20.85 10.40
N HIS A 165 -44.44 -21.01 9.57
CA HIS A 165 -45.58 -21.90 9.83
C HIS A 165 -45.33 -23.36 9.46
N TYR A 166 -44.32 -23.65 8.65
CA TYR A 166 -43.77 -24.96 8.24
C TYR A 166 -44.80 -25.99 7.70
N ARG A 167 -45.98 -25.57 7.24
CA ARG A 167 -47.04 -26.45 6.78
C ARG A 167 -46.58 -27.35 5.61
N GLU A 168 -45.90 -26.78 4.61
CA GLU A 168 -45.37 -27.54 3.50
C GLU A 168 -44.32 -28.57 3.91
N LEU A 169 -43.45 -28.23 4.81
CA LEU A 169 -42.43 -29.10 5.40
C LEU A 169 -43.11 -30.30 6.08
N PHE A 170 -44.11 -30.08 6.91
CA PHE A 170 -44.83 -31.17 7.58
C PHE A 170 -45.55 -32.10 6.61
N GLU A 171 -46.12 -31.57 5.53
CA GLU A 171 -46.75 -32.39 4.47
C GLU A 171 -45.70 -33.20 3.71
N GLU A 172 -44.53 -32.62 3.42
CA GLU A 172 -43.40 -33.32 2.79
C GLU A 172 -42.90 -34.49 3.68
N ILE A 173 -42.70 -34.24 4.98
CA ILE A 173 -42.28 -35.24 5.96
C ILE A 173 -43.29 -36.40 5.96
N ARG A 174 -44.56 -36.08 5.95
CA ARG A 174 -45.68 -37.09 5.92
C ARG A 174 -45.68 -37.90 4.65
N LYS A 175 -45.47 -37.25 3.47
CA LYS A 175 -45.37 -37.95 2.16
C LYS A 175 -44.20 -38.93 2.12
N LYS A 176 -43.10 -38.66 2.88
CA LYS A 176 -41.94 -39.53 3.06
C LYS A 176 -42.17 -40.67 4.04
N GLY A 177 -43.39 -40.78 4.62
CA GLY A 177 -43.79 -41.89 5.51
C GLY A 177 -43.56 -41.66 6.99
N PHE A 178 -43.09 -40.49 7.42
CA PHE A 178 -42.88 -40.20 8.85
C PHE A 178 -44.15 -39.59 9.44
N VAL A 179 -44.60 -40.21 10.56
CA VAL A 179 -45.86 -39.85 11.22
C VAL A 179 -45.69 -39.00 12.45
N LYS A 180 -44.46 -38.84 12.97
CA LYS A 180 -44.16 -38.09 14.19
C LYS A 180 -43.00 -37.11 13.97
N ALA A 181 -43.11 -35.93 14.58
CA ALA A 181 -42.04 -34.96 14.69
C ALA A 181 -41.95 -34.46 16.14
N ARG A 182 -40.78 -34.09 16.56
CA ARG A 182 -40.57 -33.34 17.79
C ARG A 182 -40.53 -31.86 17.46
N VAL A 183 -41.46 -31.09 18.00
CA VAL A 183 -41.60 -29.65 17.77
C VAL A 183 -41.45 -28.95 19.11
N ASP A 184 -40.48 -28.03 19.23
CA ASP A 184 -40.19 -27.24 20.41
C ASP A 184 -40.02 -28.11 21.69
N GLY A 185 -39.50 -29.31 21.53
CA GLY A 185 -39.23 -30.23 22.61
C GLY A 185 -40.33 -31.30 22.85
N GLU A 186 -41.49 -31.21 22.21
CA GLU A 186 -42.60 -32.14 22.35
C GLU A 186 -42.78 -33.04 21.11
N ILE A 187 -42.90 -34.35 21.32
CA ILE A 187 -43.19 -35.30 20.22
C ILE A 187 -44.69 -35.26 19.91
N ILE A 188 -45.02 -34.86 18.70
CA ILE A 188 -46.39 -34.71 18.21
C ILE A 188 -46.64 -35.64 17.00
N GLU A 189 -47.88 -36.05 16.80
CA GLU A 189 -48.33 -36.73 15.58
C GLU A 189 -48.64 -35.73 14.47
N LEU A 190 -48.07 -35.98 13.30
CA LEU A 190 -48.30 -35.12 12.13
C LEU A 190 -49.66 -35.39 11.46
N ARG A 191 -50.60 -34.48 11.69
CA ARG A 191 -51.95 -34.55 11.05
C ARG A 191 -51.94 -33.81 9.71
N PRO A 192 -52.86 -34.10 8.80
CA PRO A 192 -53.04 -33.31 7.56
C PRO A 192 -53.23 -31.82 7.90
N LYS A 193 -52.59 -30.97 7.11
CA LYS A 193 -52.62 -29.49 7.28
C LYS A 193 -52.07 -28.97 8.64
N PHE A 194 -51.27 -29.76 9.37
CA PHE A 194 -50.65 -29.30 10.58
C PHE A 194 -49.67 -28.14 10.30
N GLN A 195 -49.67 -27.10 11.16
CA GLN A 195 -48.78 -25.92 11.09
C GLN A 195 -48.52 -25.40 12.49
N VAL A 196 -47.43 -24.73 12.64
CA VAL A 196 -47.00 -24.02 13.87
C VAL A 196 -47.18 -22.52 13.73
N ASP A 197 -47.03 -21.80 14.84
CA ASP A 197 -47.18 -20.33 14.85
C ASP A 197 -46.11 -19.63 14.03
N ARG A 198 -46.51 -18.87 13.00
CA ARG A 198 -45.64 -18.18 12.05
C ARG A 198 -44.66 -17.21 12.74
N TYR A 199 -45.03 -16.62 13.85
CA TYR A 199 -44.28 -15.55 14.51
C TYR A 199 -43.36 -16.03 15.60
N LYS A 200 -43.44 -17.30 16.00
CA LYS A 200 -42.57 -17.94 17.00
C LYS A 200 -41.36 -18.59 16.32
N ILE A 201 -40.30 -18.69 17.09
CA ILE A 201 -39.10 -19.46 16.73
C ILE A 201 -39.36 -20.91 17.04
N HIS A 202 -39.10 -21.80 16.09
CA HIS A 202 -39.34 -23.21 16.22
C HIS A 202 -38.07 -24.05 15.99
N ASP A 203 -37.98 -25.16 16.71
CA ASP A 203 -37.09 -26.27 16.48
C ASP A 203 -37.92 -27.49 16.09
N ILE A 204 -37.63 -28.08 14.90
CA ILE A 204 -38.40 -29.21 14.36
C ILE A 204 -37.42 -30.33 14.03
N GLU A 205 -37.64 -31.50 14.66
CA GLU A 205 -36.90 -32.72 14.39
C GLU A 205 -37.89 -33.82 13.94
N ILE A 206 -37.53 -34.56 12.87
CA ILE A 206 -38.29 -35.73 12.42
C ILE A 206 -37.97 -36.91 13.32
N VAL A 207 -38.97 -37.61 13.85
CA VAL A 207 -38.77 -38.88 14.54
C VAL A 207 -38.60 -39.96 13.47
N VAL A 208 -37.36 -40.34 13.19
CA VAL A 208 -37.01 -41.29 12.13
C VAL A 208 -37.34 -42.72 12.57
N ASP A 209 -36.95 -43.09 13.79
CA ASP A 209 -37.23 -44.40 14.34
C ASP A 209 -37.24 -44.40 15.87
N ARG A 210 -37.90 -45.39 16.47
CA ARG A 210 -37.94 -45.67 17.89
C ARG A 210 -37.49 -47.08 18.11
N ILE A 211 -36.27 -47.27 18.64
CA ILE A 211 -35.61 -48.58 18.69
C ILE A 211 -35.12 -48.88 20.09
N PRO A 212 -35.33 -50.13 20.61
CA PRO A 212 -34.57 -50.64 21.74
C PRO A 212 -33.18 -51.01 21.29
N VAL A 213 -32.15 -50.55 22.01
CA VAL A 213 -30.74 -50.81 21.68
C VAL A 213 -30.34 -52.20 22.19
N THR A 214 -30.56 -53.23 21.38
CA THR A 214 -30.22 -54.63 21.68
C THR A 214 -29.38 -55.23 20.55
N ASP A 215 -28.64 -56.29 20.83
CA ASP A 215 -27.78 -56.95 19.83
C ASP A 215 -28.57 -57.39 18.58
N ALA A 216 -29.84 -57.81 18.75
CA ALA A 216 -30.74 -58.23 17.67
C ALA A 216 -31.13 -57.05 16.75
N MET A 217 -31.07 -55.83 17.23
CA MET A 217 -31.49 -54.61 16.46
C MET A 217 -30.32 -53.83 15.83
N LYS A 218 -29.12 -54.38 15.86
CA LYS A 218 -27.91 -53.68 15.36
C LYS A 218 -27.98 -53.27 13.90
N THR A 219 -28.48 -54.12 13.03
CA THR A 219 -28.63 -53.81 11.57
C THR A 219 -29.64 -52.68 11.36
N ARG A 220 -30.83 -52.81 11.97
CA ARG A 220 -31.88 -51.77 11.88
C ARG A 220 -31.42 -50.45 12.47
N LEU A 221 -30.65 -50.46 13.59
CA LEU A 221 -30.07 -49.24 14.16
C LEU A 221 -29.14 -48.56 13.14
N GLY A 222 -28.29 -49.31 12.44
CA GLY A 222 -27.42 -48.80 11.41
C GLY A 222 -28.20 -48.12 10.27
N GLU A 223 -29.21 -48.79 9.75
CA GLU A 223 -30.09 -48.27 8.69
C GLU A 223 -30.82 -46.98 9.12
N SER A 224 -31.36 -46.97 10.33
CA SER A 224 -32.07 -45.82 10.88
C SER A 224 -31.14 -44.66 11.20
N VAL A 225 -29.90 -44.90 11.64
CA VAL A 225 -28.86 -43.88 11.82
C VAL A 225 -28.49 -43.25 10.46
N ALA A 226 -28.25 -44.09 9.43
CA ALA A 226 -27.93 -43.58 8.10
C ALA A 226 -29.05 -42.73 7.55
N GLN A 227 -30.31 -43.16 7.66
CA GLN A 227 -31.50 -42.42 7.22
C GLN A 227 -31.64 -41.09 8.01
N CYS A 228 -31.43 -41.13 9.35
CA CYS A 228 -31.49 -39.96 10.19
C CYS A 228 -30.42 -38.89 9.80
N LEU A 229 -29.19 -39.30 9.58
CA LEU A 229 -28.10 -38.44 9.14
C LEU A 229 -28.39 -37.81 7.75
N LYS A 230 -28.94 -38.61 6.84
CA LYS A 230 -29.34 -38.14 5.50
C LYS A 230 -30.42 -37.04 5.54
N MET A 231 -31.37 -37.18 6.46
CA MET A 231 -32.48 -36.23 6.62
C MET A 231 -32.13 -35.02 7.46
N GLY A 232 -31.26 -35.21 8.44
CA GLY A 232 -30.80 -34.18 9.37
C GLY A 232 -29.54 -33.40 8.91
N ASN A 233 -29.16 -33.49 7.61
CA ASN A 233 -27.94 -32.86 7.10
C ASN A 233 -26.71 -33.22 7.95
N ASP A 234 -26.41 -34.51 8.06
CA ASP A 234 -25.31 -35.08 8.84
C ASP A 234 -25.43 -34.89 10.38
N LEU A 235 -26.57 -34.43 10.85
CA LEU A 235 -26.90 -34.31 12.28
C LEU A 235 -27.91 -35.37 12.70
N LEU A 236 -27.70 -35.95 13.88
CA LEU A 236 -28.59 -36.90 14.52
C LEU A 236 -28.72 -36.50 15.98
N PHE A 237 -29.98 -36.37 16.46
CA PHE A 237 -30.29 -36.21 17.85
C PHE A 237 -30.88 -37.52 18.40
N LEU A 238 -30.45 -37.91 19.57
CA LEU A 238 -30.93 -39.09 20.22
C LEU A 238 -31.66 -38.66 21.49
N LEU A 239 -32.90 -39.12 21.64
CA LEU A 239 -33.71 -38.89 22.83
C LEU A 239 -34.04 -40.22 23.48
N GLU A 240 -33.57 -40.43 24.71
CA GLU A 240 -33.92 -41.60 25.53
C GLU A 240 -35.37 -41.47 25.98
N GLU A 241 -36.10 -42.61 25.97
CA GLU A 241 -37.50 -42.60 26.37
C GLU A 241 -37.64 -42.15 27.83
N GLY A 242 -38.54 -41.19 28.07
CA GLY A 242 -38.78 -40.62 29.40
C GLY A 242 -37.82 -39.49 29.80
N LYS A 243 -36.82 -39.12 28.93
CA LYS A 243 -35.97 -37.95 29.15
C LYS A 243 -36.33 -36.82 28.20
N THR A 244 -36.01 -35.60 28.58
CA THR A 244 -36.26 -34.39 27.77
C THR A 244 -35.00 -33.92 27.06
N LYS A 245 -33.79 -34.27 27.57
CA LYS A 245 -32.51 -33.84 27.04
C LYS A 245 -32.05 -34.80 25.93
N THR A 246 -31.72 -34.23 24.77
CA THR A 246 -31.17 -34.97 23.62
C THR A 246 -29.65 -35.08 23.69
N VAL A 247 -29.10 -36.22 23.24
CA VAL A 247 -27.69 -36.40 22.94
C VAL A 247 -27.52 -36.19 21.44
N GLN A 248 -26.53 -35.39 21.05
CA GLN A 248 -26.33 -34.98 19.68
C GLN A 248 -25.11 -35.67 19.10
N TYR A 249 -25.22 -36.15 17.88
CA TYR A 249 -24.13 -36.69 17.07
C TYR A 249 -24.08 -35.98 15.71
N SER A 250 -22.89 -35.82 15.17
CA SER A 250 -22.70 -35.15 13.87
C SER A 250 -21.58 -35.79 13.07
N LYS A 251 -21.77 -35.90 11.78
CA LYS A 251 -20.69 -36.17 10.83
C LYS A 251 -19.93 -34.91 10.48
N GLN A 252 -20.44 -33.73 10.85
CA GLN A 252 -19.75 -32.45 10.76
C GLN A 252 -19.03 -32.18 12.08
N LEU A 253 -18.09 -31.23 12.07
CA LEU A 253 -17.41 -30.78 13.29
C LEU A 253 -18.42 -30.12 14.24
N MET A 254 -18.60 -30.67 15.44
CA MET A 254 -19.61 -30.21 16.37
C MET A 254 -19.06 -30.12 17.81
N CYS A 255 -19.51 -29.08 18.52
CA CYS A 255 -19.33 -28.96 19.97
C CYS A 255 -20.40 -29.78 20.71
N LEU A 256 -19.98 -30.76 21.47
CA LEU A 256 -20.91 -31.67 22.21
C LEU A 256 -21.76 -30.95 23.27
N GLU A 257 -21.31 -29.84 23.82
CA GLU A 257 -22.02 -29.09 24.87
C GLU A 257 -23.08 -28.14 24.33
N THR A 258 -22.77 -27.44 23.24
CA THR A 258 -23.63 -26.38 22.71
C THR A 258 -24.36 -26.77 21.44
N GLY A 259 -23.99 -27.89 20.80
CA GLY A 259 -24.51 -28.29 19.52
C GLY A 259 -24.08 -27.36 18.33
N LEU A 260 -23.15 -26.45 18.60
CA LEU A 260 -22.58 -25.61 17.54
C LEU A 260 -21.81 -26.50 16.56
N SER A 261 -22.11 -26.39 15.25
CA SER A 261 -21.44 -27.15 14.19
C SER A 261 -20.76 -26.23 13.21
N TYR A 262 -19.60 -26.67 12.71
CA TYR A 262 -18.88 -26.03 11.61
C TYR A 262 -18.90 -26.94 10.39
N GLU A 263 -18.94 -26.32 9.23
CA GLU A 263 -18.70 -27.03 7.97
C GLU A 263 -17.24 -27.53 7.91
N GLU A 264 -16.99 -28.53 7.08
CA GLU A 264 -15.64 -29.03 6.88
C GLU A 264 -14.77 -27.94 6.26
N PRO A 265 -13.58 -27.65 6.83
CA PRO A 265 -12.79 -26.50 6.40
C PRO A 265 -12.21 -26.72 5.00
N SER A 266 -12.46 -25.80 4.11
CA SER A 266 -11.80 -25.69 2.82
C SER A 266 -10.80 -24.52 2.85
N PRO A 267 -9.83 -24.44 1.92
CA PRO A 267 -8.95 -23.27 1.84
C PRO A 267 -9.71 -21.94 1.69
N ASN A 268 -10.91 -21.97 1.08
CA ASN A 268 -11.77 -20.79 0.94
C ASN A 268 -12.39 -20.32 2.25
N SER A 269 -12.57 -21.21 3.22
CA SER A 269 -13.05 -20.87 4.57
C SER A 269 -12.07 -19.96 5.34
N PHE A 270 -10.81 -19.94 4.97
CA PHE A 270 -9.75 -19.10 5.53
C PHE A 270 -9.36 -17.92 4.65
N SER A 271 -10.09 -17.66 3.57
CA SER A 271 -9.80 -16.55 2.65
C SER A 271 -10.66 -15.32 2.97
N PHE A 272 -10.04 -14.21 3.28
CA PHE A 272 -10.74 -12.93 3.41
C PHE A 272 -11.18 -12.34 2.07
N ASN A 273 -10.75 -12.91 0.94
CA ASN A 273 -11.20 -12.54 -0.41
C ASN A 273 -12.36 -13.42 -0.91
N SER A 274 -12.74 -14.45 -0.15
CA SER A 274 -13.84 -15.35 -0.46
C SER A 274 -15.04 -15.08 0.45
N PRO A 275 -16.28 -15.10 -0.04
CA PRO A 275 -17.47 -14.93 0.77
C PRO A 275 -17.60 -16.01 1.87
N TYR A 276 -16.98 -17.17 1.69
CA TYR A 276 -16.98 -18.25 2.69
C TYR A 276 -16.13 -17.97 3.91
N GLY A 277 -15.04 -17.18 3.78
CA GLY A 277 -14.12 -16.89 4.87
C GLY A 277 -14.13 -15.43 5.32
N ALA A 278 -14.58 -14.52 4.48
CA ALA A 278 -14.57 -13.08 4.76
C ALA A 278 -15.55 -12.71 5.88
N CYS A 279 -15.14 -11.79 6.76
CA CYS A 279 -16.03 -11.19 7.74
C CYS A 279 -17.25 -10.56 7.05
N PRO A 280 -18.48 -10.88 7.43
CA PRO A 280 -19.69 -10.38 6.75
C PRO A 280 -19.85 -8.85 6.86
N VAL A 281 -19.37 -8.24 7.95
CA VAL A 281 -19.50 -6.79 8.19
C VAL A 281 -18.53 -6.00 7.33
N CYS A 282 -17.21 -6.28 7.41
CA CYS A 282 -16.22 -5.53 6.64
C CYS A 282 -15.89 -6.16 5.28
N LYS A 283 -16.55 -7.25 4.90
CA LYS A 283 -16.36 -7.96 3.62
C LYS A 283 -14.86 -8.29 3.34
N GLY A 284 -14.11 -8.63 4.39
CA GLY A 284 -12.70 -8.98 4.30
C GLY A 284 -11.72 -7.80 4.29
N LEU A 285 -12.17 -6.57 4.53
CA LEU A 285 -11.29 -5.39 4.57
C LEU A 285 -10.58 -5.23 5.92
N GLY A 286 -11.18 -5.73 7.01
CA GLY A 286 -10.65 -5.58 8.39
C GLY A 286 -11.01 -4.25 9.04
N ASN A 287 -11.34 -3.25 8.25
CA ASN A 287 -11.72 -1.92 8.69
C ASN A 287 -13.07 -1.52 8.09
N VAL A 288 -13.74 -0.58 8.75
CA VAL A 288 -14.98 0.04 8.29
C VAL A 288 -14.84 1.56 8.36
N TYR A 289 -15.42 2.25 7.39
CA TYR A 289 -15.50 3.69 7.44
C TYR A 289 -16.58 4.11 8.43
N ALA A 290 -16.24 4.97 9.36
CA ALA A 290 -17.16 5.60 10.30
C ALA A 290 -17.11 7.11 10.15
N ILE A 291 -18.26 7.77 10.21
CA ILE A 291 -18.33 9.22 10.19
C ILE A 291 -17.83 9.75 11.53
N ASP A 292 -16.84 10.65 11.50
CA ASP A 292 -16.33 11.35 12.68
C ASP A 292 -17.02 12.71 12.83
N LEU A 293 -17.82 12.85 13.88
CA LEU A 293 -18.52 14.11 14.19
C LEU A 293 -17.56 15.27 14.50
N ASN A 294 -16.32 14.99 14.92
CA ASN A 294 -15.33 16.04 15.12
C ASN A 294 -14.77 16.56 13.79
N LEU A 295 -14.74 15.73 12.76
CA LEU A 295 -14.39 16.17 11.40
C LEU A 295 -15.55 16.93 10.75
N ILE A 296 -16.79 16.60 11.09
CA ILE A 296 -17.98 17.35 10.64
C ILE A 296 -18.08 18.69 11.33
N MET A 297 -17.76 18.76 12.62
CA MET A 297 -17.87 19.97 13.46
C MET A 297 -16.53 20.24 14.15
N PRO A 298 -15.53 20.71 13.41
CA PRO A 298 -14.17 20.91 13.96
C PRO A 298 -14.10 22.07 14.95
N ASP A 299 -14.89 23.12 14.71
CA ASP A 299 -15.00 24.28 15.60
C ASP A 299 -16.46 24.50 16.05
N LYS A 300 -16.76 24.06 17.26
CA LYS A 300 -18.08 24.20 17.88
C LYS A 300 -18.39 25.61 18.38
N THR A 301 -17.45 26.54 18.29
CA THR A 301 -17.66 27.96 18.61
C THR A 301 -18.34 28.70 17.46
N LEU A 302 -18.27 28.16 16.24
CA LEU A 302 -18.98 28.70 15.09
C LEU A 302 -20.44 28.28 15.08
N SER A 303 -21.28 29.12 14.49
CA SER A 303 -22.68 28.81 14.19
C SER A 303 -22.78 27.98 12.90
N ILE A 304 -23.93 27.35 12.66
CA ILE A 304 -24.17 26.59 11.42
C ILE A 304 -24.10 27.52 10.21
N ASN A 305 -24.63 28.76 10.31
CA ASN A 305 -24.55 29.75 9.25
C ASN A 305 -23.12 30.25 8.99
N ALA A 306 -22.25 30.23 10.01
CA ALA A 306 -20.85 30.61 9.90
C ALA A 306 -19.91 29.42 9.52
N GLY A 307 -20.47 28.32 9.03
CA GLY A 307 -19.68 27.16 8.59
C GLY A 307 -19.28 26.16 9.68
N GLY A 308 -19.92 26.22 10.87
CA GLY A 308 -19.62 25.31 11.97
C GLY A 308 -19.89 23.83 11.67
N ILE A 309 -20.67 23.53 10.62
CA ILE A 309 -20.79 22.19 10.01
C ILE A 309 -20.04 22.21 8.66
N GLU A 310 -18.82 21.70 8.66
CA GLU A 310 -17.90 21.81 7.52
C GLU A 310 -18.43 21.23 6.19
N PRO A 311 -19.15 20.09 6.15
CA PRO A 311 -19.79 19.61 4.92
C PRO A 311 -20.81 20.60 4.30
N LEU A 312 -21.40 21.47 5.08
CA LEU A 312 -22.32 22.51 4.59
C LEU A 312 -21.57 23.76 4.14
N GLY A 313 -20.46 24.10 4.79
CA GLY A 313 -19.75 25.36 4.65
C GLY A 313 -20.55 26.53 5.22
N GLU A 314 -20.15 27.77 4.84
CA GLU A 314 -20.89 28.99 5.18
C GLU A 314 -22.25 29.05 4.50
N ALA A 315 -23.17 29.86 5.07
CA ALA A 315 -24.52 30.02 4.54
C ALA A 315 -24.51 30.51 3.09
N ARG A 316 -25.08 29.71 2.19
CA ARG A 316 -25.16 29.98 0.73
C ARG A 316 -26.49 29.49 0.16
N GLU A 317 -26.83 29.96 -1.04
CA GLU A 317 -27.98 29.48 -1.81
C GLU A 317 -27.67 28.12 -2.51
N ALA A 318 -27.43 27.06 -1.71
CA ALA A 318 -27.32 25.72 -2.18
C ALA A 318 -28.52 24.88 -1.75
N SER A 319 -28.92 23.90 -2.58
CA SER A 319 -30.12 23.08 -2.31
C SER A 319 -30.08 22.41 -0.95
N VAL A 320 -28.95 21.88 -0.53
CA VAL A 320 -28.75 21.23 0.78
C VAL A 320 -28.92 22.25 1.91
N PHE A 321 -28.31 23.43 1.78
CA PHE A 321 -28.42 24.48 2.82
C PHE A 321 -29.83 25.00 2.95
N THR A 322 -30.58 25.11 1.83
CA THR A 322 -31.98 25.49 1.81
C THR A 322 -32.85 24.51 2.57
N GLN A 323 -32.59 23.20 2.42
CA GLN A 323 -33.30 22.15 3.18
C GLN A 323 -33.00 22.23 4.67
N VAL A 324 -31.72 22.42 5.05
CA VAL A 324 -31.35 22.64 6.45
C VAL A 324 -32.08 23.83 7.04
N LYS A 325 -32.17 24.96 6.32
CA LYS A 325 -32.91 26.16 6.76
C LYS A 325 -34.41 25.90 6.97
N GLN A 326 -35.04 25.21 6.02
CA GLN A 326 -36.47 24.84 6.14
C GLN A 326 -36.72 23.91 7.31
N PHE A 327 -35.87 22.89 7.46
CA PHE A 327 -35.96 21.92 8.56
C PHE A 327 -35.73 22.58 9.92
N ALA A 328 -34.70 23.42 10.03
CA ALA A 328 -34.42 24.18 11.27
C ALA A 328 -35.55 25.09 11.68
N ARG A 329 -36.20 25.79 10.71
CA ARG A 329 -37.38 26.61 10.98
C ARG A 329 -38.56 25.78 11.51
N LYS A 330 -38.83 24.61 10.93
CA LYS A 330 -39.89 23.70 11.38
C LYS A 330 -39.69 23.26 12.84
N HIS A 331 -38.43 22.97 13.23
CA HIS A 331 -38.06 22.48 14.57
C HIS A 331 -37.62 23.60 15.52
N LYS A 332 -37.77 24.88 15.14
CA LYS A 332 -37.40 26.07 15.94
C LYS A 332 -35.94 26.07 16.38
N ILE A 333 -35.02 25.59 15.51
CA ILE A 333 -33.58 25.55 15.75
C ILE A 333 -32.95 26.81 15.17
N SER A 334 -32.19 27.57 15.98
CA SER A 334 -31.45 28.72 15.50
C SER A 334 -30.15 28.31 14.84
N LEU A 335 -29.93 28.68 13.56
CA LEU A 335 -28.71 28.43 12.81
C LEU A 335 -27.60 29.47 13.09
N ASP A 336 -27.93 30.57 13.82
CA ASP A 336 -26.96 31.62 14.16
C ASP A 336 -26.30 31.43 15.51
N LYS A 337 -26.80 30.49 16.34
CA LYS A 337 -26.18 30.17 17.62
C LYS A 337 -24.95 29.29 17.40
N PRO A 338 -23.86 29.45 18.19
CA PRO A 338 -22.74 28.53 18.21
C PRO A 338 -23.20 27.09 18.44
N ILE A 339 -22.57 26.13 17.77
CA ILE A 339 -22.93 24.71 17.88
C ILE A 339 -22.85 24.22 19.33
N LYS A 340 -21.90 24.71 20.11
CA LYS A 340 -21.76 24.37 21.55
C LYS A 340 -22.97 24.78 22.39
N ASP A 341 -23.74 25.79 21.94
CA ASP A 341 -24.91 26.36 22.68
C ASP A 341 -26.25 25.76 22.21
N LEU A 342 -26.21 24.84 21.23
CA LEU A 342 -27.36 24.04 20.81
C LEU A 342 -27.57 22.87 21.78
N SER A 343 -28.84 22.53 22.06
CA SER A 343 -29.10 21.30 22.82
C SER A 343 -28.69 20.06 22.01
N LYS A 344 -28.36 18.96 22.71
CA LYS A 344 -28.02 17.70 22.06
C LYS A 344 -29.13 17.24 21.10
N GLU A 345 -30.39 17.38 21.52
CA GLU A 345 -31.55 17.00 20.70
C GLU A 345 -31.65 17.83 19.42
N GLN A 346 -31.41 19.16 19.50
CA GLN A 346 -31.39 20.03 18.34
C GLN A 346 -30.28 19.70 17.37
N LEU A 347 -29.11 19.37 17.89
CA LEU A 347 -27.96 18.99 17.12
C LEU A 347 -28.17 17.61 16.44
N ASP A 348 -28.72 16.65 17.17
CA ASP A 348 -29.04 15.32 16.65
C ASP A 348 -30.07 15.40 15.52
N LEU A 349 -31.07 16.26 15.62
CA LEU A 349 -32.04 16.52 14.53
C LEU A 349 -31.37 17.06 13.27
N ILE A 350 -30.41 17.97 13.38
CA ILE A 350 -29.67 18.49 12.23
C ILE A 350 -28.76 17.42 11.64
N LEU A 351 -28.10 16.62 12.48
CA LEU A 351 -27.14 15.59 12.01
C LEU A 351 -27.82 14.34 11.44
N PHE A 352 -28.93 13.88 12.04
CA PHE A 352 -29.55 12.59 11.75
C PHE A 352 -30.99 12.67 11.19
N GLY A 353 -31.61 13.87 11.18
CA GLY A 353 -32.99 14.06 10.71
C GLY A 353 -34.04 13.66 11.75
N ASP A 354 -35.34 13.66 11.34
CA ASP A 354 -36.51 13.51 12.19
C ASP A 354 -36.86 12.04 12.53
N LYS A 355 -36.14 11.06 12.03
CA LYS A 355 -36.42 9.64 12.33
C LYS A 355 -35.67 9.19 13.57
N ASN A 356 -36.41 8.72 14.58
CA ASN A 356 -35.97 7.98 15.76
C ASN A 356 -35.27 6.65 15.39
N SER A 357 -34.29 6.66 14.53
CA SER A 357 -33.46 5.52 14.24
C SER A 357 -32.11 5.72 14.91
N THR A 358 -31.76 4.74 15.70
CA THR A 358 -30.38 4.48 16.15
C THR A 358 -29.50 4.26 14.90
N HIS A 359 -29.16 5.36 14.21
CA HIS A 359 -28.15 5.30 13.17
C HIS A 359 -26.80 5.12 13.87
N SER A 360 -26.23 3.94 13.76
CA SER A 360 -24.84 3.74 14.11
C SER A 360 -24.00 4.75 13.31
N LEU A 361 -23.01 5.35 13.95
CA LEU A 361 -22.05 6.21 13.24
C LEU A 361 -21.21 5.40 12.25
N ASP A 362 -21.21 4.07 12.40
CA ASP A 362 -20.55 3.15 11.49
C ASP A 362 -21.33 2.96 10.19
N LEU A 363 -20.62 2.91 9.08
CA LEU A 363 -21.16 2.53 7.79
C LEU A 363 -21.39 1.02 7.76
N ASP A 364 -22.63 0.60 7.85
CA ASP A 364 -23.01 -0.74 7.43
C ASP A 364 -23.19 -0.73 5.90
N LEU A 365 -22.20 -1.31 5.21
CA LEU A 365 -22.22 -1.44 3.75
C LEU A 365 -23.33 -2.38 3.25
N ASN A 366 -24.00 -3.10 4.16
CA ASN A 366 -25.13 -3.99 3.87
C ASN A 366 -26.48 -3.40 4.29
N ASP A 367 -26.53 -2.14 4.73
CA ASP A 367 -27.80 -1.50 5.08
C ASP A 367 -28.63 -1.25 3.80
N GLU A 368 -29.52 -2.18 3.49
CA GLU A 368 -30.45 -2.12 2.36
C GLU A 368 -31.48 -0.98 2.48
N ASN A 369 -31.53 -0.29 3.65
CA ASN A 369 -32.46 0.81 3.90
C ASN A 369 -31.88 2.20 3.57
N ILE A 370 -30.66 2.30 3.04
CA ILE A 370 -30.12 3.56 2.56
C ILE A 370 -30.74 3.84 1.17
N PRO A 371 -31.64 4.84 1.01
CA PRO A 371 -32.28 5.10 -0.27
C PRO A 371 -31.26 5.57 -1.32
N ASP A 372 -31.23 4.96 -2.48
CA ASP A 372 -30.42 5.39 -3.63
C ASP A 372 -30.89 6.74 -4.20
N ALA A 373 -32.16 7.12 -3.98
CA ALA A 373 -32.76 8.34 -4.46
C ALA A 373 -33.26 9.23 -3.32
N TYR A 374 -33.15 10.54 -3.53
CA TYR A 374 -33.67 11.56 -2.63
C TYR A 374 -35.19 11.51 -2.51
N THR A 375 -35.73 11.34 -1.30
CA THR A 375 -37.18 11.21 -1.04
C THR A 375 -37.88 12.52 -0.71
N GLY A 376 -37.25 13.69 -0.89
CA GLY A 376 -37.84 15.01 -0.65
C GLY A 376 -37.92 15.48 0.82
N SER A 377 -37.63 14.62 1.81
CA SER A 377 -37.55 14.95 3.23
C SER A 377 -36.09 15.11 3.68
N TYR A 378 -35.85 15.99 4.67
CA TYR A 378 -34.51 16.16 5.23
C TYR A 378 -34.05 14.91 5.94
N GLU A 379 -32.99 14.31 5.45
CA GLU A 379 -32.44 13.02 5.92
C GLU A 379 -31.37 13.15 7.00
N GLY A 380 -30.89 14.35 7.25
CA GLY A 380 -29.76 14.62 8.15
C GLY A 380 -28.41 14.59 7.43
N ILE A 381 -27.44 15.32 7.95
CA ILE A 381 -26.10 15.47 7.34
C ILE A 381 -25.37 14.14 7.28
N VAL A 382 -25.44 13.34 8.35
CA VAL A 382 -24.75 12.03 8.44
C VAL A 382 -25.32 11.05 7.42
N SER A 383 -26.65 10.97 7.29
CA SER A 383 -27.32 10.09 6.33
C SER A 383 -27.01 10.51 4.89
N MET A 384 -27.00 11.81 4.61
CA MET A 384 -26.63 12.38 3.32
C MET A 384 -25.19 12.00 2.93
N LEU A 385 -24.22 12.14 3.83
CA LEU A 385 -22.83 11.77 3.58
C LEU A 385 -22.70 10.26 3.34
N LYS A 386 -23.38 9.42 4.14
CA LYS A 386 -23.42 7.97 3.92
C LYS A 386 -23.96 7.62 2.54
N ARG A 387 -25.08 8.20 2.15
CA ARG A 387 -25.68 7.98 0.84
C ARG A 387 -24.74 8.39 -0.31
N TRP A 388 -24.11 9.56 -0.21
CA TRP A 388 -23.14 9.99 -1.24
C TRP A 388 -21.93 9.06 -1.34
N PHE A 389 -21.49 8.48 -0.23
CA PHE A 389 -20.39 7.53 -0.23
C PHE A 389 -20.77 6.18 -0.85
N THR A 390 -21.97 5.66 -0.54
CA THR A 390 -22.40 4.31 -0.96
C THR A 390 -23.03 4.28 -2.35
N SER A 391 -23.61 5.40 -2.83
CA SER A 391 -24.28 5.45 -4.11
C SER A 391 -23.34 5.14 -5.29
N SER A 392 -23.81 4.27 -6.19
CA SER A 392 -23.14 3.98 -7.46
C SER A 392 -23.10 5.17 -8.42
N GLN A 393 -24.01 6.13 -8.26
CA GLN A 393 -24.10 7.34 -9.08
C GLN A 393 -23.14 8.45 -8.62
N SER A 394 -22.53 8.34 -7.44
CA SER A 394 -21.58 9.33 -6.95
C SER A 394 -20.25 9.24 -7.67
N THR A 395 -19.73 10.39 -8.09
CA THR A 395 -18.41 10.48 -8.72
C THR A 395 -17.29 10.16 -7.72
N ASP A 396 -16.16 9.67 -8.18
CA ASP A 396 -14.99 9.38 -7.32
C ASP A 396 -14.51 10.64 -6.58
N HIS A 397 -14.65 11.82 -7.18
CA HIS A 397 -14.35 13.08 -6.54
C HIS A 397 -15.27 13.36 -5.35
N LEU A 398 -16.57 13.10 -5.46
CA LEU A 398 -17.52 13.27 -4.37
C LEU A 398 -17.27 12.25 -3.26
N LYS A 399 -17.01 10.99 -3.61
CA LYS A 399 -16.65 9.97 -2.62
C LYS A 399 -15.37 10.33 -1.85
N GLY A 400 -14.33 10.76 -2.56
CA GLY A 400 -13.09 11.20 -1.95
C GLY A 400 -13.25 12.44 -1.05
N TRP A 401 -14.18 13.34 -1.40
CA TRP A 401 -14.52 14.48 -0.53
C TRP A 401 -15.23 14.03 0.74
N VAL A 402 -16.18 13.09 0.63
CA VAL A 402 -16.90 12.52 1.79
C VAL A 402 -15.95 11.75 2.70
N GLU A 403 -14.96 11.01 2.14
CA GLU A 403 -13.91 10.32 2.93
C GLU A 403 -13.17 11.27 3.88
N GLY A 404 -13.06 12.57 3.53
CA GLY A 404 -12.47 13.58 4.40
C GLY A 404 -13.22 13.82 5.72
N PHE A 405 -14.47 13.34 5.85
CA PHE A 405 -15.29 13.40 7.07
C PHE A 405 -15.45 12.06 7.76
N MET A 406 -14.70 11.05 7.33
CA MET A 406 -14.75 9.69 7.85
C MET A 406 -13.42 9.29 8.47
N GLU A 407 -13.49 8.47 9.50
CA GLU A 407 -12.35 7.79 10.10
C GLU A 407 -12.42 6.30 9.77
N LEU A 408 -11.27 5.73 9.47
CA LEU A 408 -11.16 4.30 9.17
C LEU A 408 -10.94 3.54 10.49
N ASN A 409 -12.01 2.94 11.01
CA ASN A 409 -11.98 2.21 12.26
C ASN A 409 -11.79 0.72 12.04
N THR A 410 -11.15 0.06 13.00
CA THR A 410 -11.05 -1.41 13.01
C THR A 410 -12.46 -2.00 13.12
N CYS A 411 -12.77 -2.97 12.27
CA CYS A 411 -14.07 -3.64 12.28
C CYS A 411 -14.32 -4.33 13.63
N SER A 412 -15.39 -3.95 14.32
CA SER A 412 -15.76 -4.49 15.63
C SER A 412 -16.09 -5.98 15.59
N ALA A 413 -16.66 -6.47 14.48
CA ALA A 413 -17.07 -7.86 14.34
C ALA A 413 -15.89 -8.84 14.20
N CYS A 414 -14.82 -8.45 13.53
CA CYS A 414 -13.64 -9.30 13.32
C CYS A 414 -12.38 -8.78 14.02
N ALA A 415 -12.44 -7.66 14.71
CA ALA A 415 -11.30 -7.01 15.37
C ALA A 415 -10.06 -6.88 14.44
N GLY A 416 -10.30 -6.55 13.15
CA GLY A 416 -9.23 -6.37 12.16
C GLY A 416 -8.75 -7.64 11.45
N THR A 417 -9.12 -8.83 11.91
CA THR A 417 -8.63 -10.11 11.36
C THR A 417 -9.13 -10.43 9.95
N LYS A 418 -10.12 -9.69 9.43
CA LYS A 418 -10.74 -9.82 8.10
C LYS A 418 -11.57 -11.09 7.90
N LEU A 419 -11.51 -12.06 8.81
CA LEU A 419 -12.13 -13.38 8.70
C LEU A 419 -13.41 -13.51 9.53
N ARG A 420 -14.21 -14.50 9.20
CA ARG A 420 -15.37 -14.92 9.98
C ARG A 420 -14.93 -15.48 11.32
N LYS A 421 -15.84 -15.40 12.30
CA LYS A 421 -15.58 -15.87 13.68
C LYS A 421 -15.25 -17.37 13.74
N ASP A 422 -15.98 -18.20 13.01
CA ASP A 422 -15.75 -19.65 12.93
C ASP A 422 -14.37 -19.99 12.35
N SER A 423 -13.93 -19.32 11.28
CA SER A 423 -12.61 -19.52 10.68
C SER A 423 -11.45 -19.26 11.65
N LEU A 424 -11.62 -18.34 12.59
CA LEU A 424 -10.61 -18.01 13.61
C LEU A 424 -10.49 -19.07 14.72
N TRP A 425 -11.43 -20.01 14.80
CA TRP A 425 -11.43 -21.05 15.81
C TRP A 425 -10.87 -22.39 15.32
N PHE A 426 -10.31 -22.40 14.10
CA PHE A 426 -9.41 -23.46 13.67
C PHE A 426 -7.99 -23.09 14.09
N LYS A 427 -7.29 -24.01 14.77
CA LYS A 427 -5.96 -23.79 15.30
C LYS A 427 -4.99 -24.86 14.84
N VAL A 428 -3.75 -24.43 14.57
CA VAL A 428 -2.58 -25.31 14.40
C VAL A 428 -1.60 -24.95 15.51
N ASN A 429 -1.26 -25.92 16.35
CA ASN A 429 -0.41 -25.69 17.53
C ASN A 429 -0.85 -24.44 18.33
N GLU A 430 -2.11 -24.42 18.77
CA GLU A 430 -2.79 -23.38 19.57
C GLU A 430 -3.00 -22.02 18.89
N LEU A 431 -2.44 -21.76 17.72
CA LEU A 431 -2.59 -20.49 17.01
C LEU A 431 -3.58 -20.61 15.86
N ASN A 432 -4.37 -19.57 15.63
CA ASN A 432 -5.21 -19.42 14.47
C ASN A 432 -4.45 -18.72 13.32
N ILE A 433 -5.01 -18.78 12.11
CA ILE A 433 -4.36 -18.22 10.91
C ILE A 433 -4.15 -16.69 11.00
N ALA A 434 -5.03 -15.95 11.68
CA ALA A 434 -4.89 -14.51 11.83
C ALA A 434 -3.71 -14.16 12.75
N ALA A 435 -3.50 -14.90 13.83
CA ALA A 435 -2.36 -14.72 14.73
C ALA A 435 -1.03 -14.94 13.99
N LEU A 436 -0.93 -15.99 13.17
CA LEU A 436 0.26 -16.20 12.35
C LEU A 436 0.47 -15.08 11.30
N ASN A 437 -0.62 -14.61 10.72
CA ASN A 437 -0.56 -13.55 9.70
C ASN A 437 -0.09 -12.20 10.28
N GLU A 438 -0.29 -11.96 11.58
CA GLU A 438 0.17 -10.75 12.29
C GLU A 438 1.62 -10.84 12.78
N MET A 439 2.20 -12.04 12.85
CA MET A 439 3.58 -12.21 13.29
C MET A 439 4.56 -11.58 12.30
N HIS A 440 5.67 -11.05 12.82
CA HIS A 440 6.81 -10.69 12.00
C HIS A 440 7.45 -11.94 11.39
N LEU A 441 8.04 -11.81 10.20
CA LEU A 441 8.57 -12.95 9.45
C LEU A 441 9.65 -13.72 10.20
N ASP A 442 10.48 -13.05 11.00
CA ASP A 442 11.51 -13.68 11.84
C ASP A 442 10.91 -14.58 12.94
N ASP A 443 9.84 -14.15 13.60
CA ASP A 443 9.14 -14.93 14.61
C ASP A 443 8.29 -16.02 13.96
N LEU A 444 7.70 -15.73 12.80
CA LEU A 444 6.96 -16.71 12.00
C LEU A 444 7.86 -17.85 11.54
N GLN A 445 9.09 -17.56 11.07
CA GLN A 445 10.06 -18.57 10.69
C GLN A 445 10.42 -19.49 11.87
N LYS A 446 10.73 -18.91 13.02
CA LYS A 446 11.04 -19.68 14.25
C LYS A 446 9.88 -20.60 14.63
N TRP A 447 8.64 -20.11 14.52
CA TRP A 447 7.45 -20.90 14.82
C TRP A 447 7.30 -22.08 13.86
N PHE A 448 7.50 -21.88 12.55
CA PHE A 448 7.44 -22.96 11.56
C PHE A 448 8.56 -24.00 11.71
N LEU A 449 9.78 -23.59 12.06
CA LEU A 449 10.89 -24.50 12.35
C LEU A 449 10.60 -25.41 13.57
N GLN A 450 9.86 -24.92 14.56
CA GLN A 450 9.49 -25.69 15.75
C GLN A 450 8.23 -26.53 15.56
N LEU A 451 7.39 -26.22 14.56
CA LEU A 451 6.08 -26.85 14.37
C LEU A 451 6.16 -28.38 14.17
N PRO A 452 7.06 -28.94 13.35
CA PRO A 452 7.13 -30.39 13.13
C PRO A 452 7.31 -31.19 14.42
N ALA A 453 8.03 -30.66 15.41
CA ALA A 453 8.23 -31.35 16.70
C ALA A 453 6.95 -31.39 17.57
N LYS A 454 5.92 -30.59 17.24
CA LYS A 454 4.67 -30.47 18.00
C LYS A 454 3.47 -31.10 17.29
N LEU A 455 3.65 -31.59 16.07
CA LEU A 455 2.63 -32.27 15.28
C LEU A 455 2.73 -33.79 15.46
N ASP A 456 1.59 -34.48 15.34
CA ASP A 456 1.58 -35.91 15.25
C ASP A 456 2.10 -36.44 13.90
N LYS A 457 2.45 -37.72 13.82
CA LYS A 457 3.07 -38.32 12.60
C LYS A 457 2.18 -38.21 11.37
N LYS A 458 0.87 -38.27 11.52
CA LYS A 458 -0.09 -38.12 10.41
C LYS A 458 -0.12 -36.71 9.89
N ASP A 459 -0.19 -35.74 10.78
CA ASP A 459 -0.23 -34.32 10.43
C ASP A 459 1.08 -33.86 9.77
N ILE A 460 2.23 -34.39 10.23
CA ILE A 460 3.54 -34.14 9.59
C ILE A 460 3.54 -34.66 8.15
N GLN A 461 3.06 -35.90 7.93
CA GLN A 461 3.04 -36.48 6.58
C GLN A 461 2.14 -35.66 5.61
N ILE A 462 1.00 -35.18 6.09
CA ILE A 462 0.08 -34.34 5.32
C ILE A 462 0.69 -32.96 5.03
N ALA A 463 1.36 -32.37 6.02
CA ALA A 463 1.84 -30.98 5.94
C ALA A 463 3.23 -30.84 5.31
N SER A 464 4.02 -31.92 5.16
CA SER A 464 5.44 -31.86 4.79
C SER A 464 5.74 -31.00 3.54
N GLY A 465 4.98 -31.20 2.46
CA GLY A 465 5.14 -30.41 1.23
C GLY A 465 4.75 -28.93 1.43
N ILE A 466 3.68 -28.67 2.19
CA ILE A 466 3.23 -27.30 2.46
C ILE A 466 4.24 -26.56 3.34
N LEU A 467 4.78 -27.23 4.37
CA LEU A 467 5.76 -26.62 5.28
C LEU A 467 7.06 -26.28 4.56
N LYS A 468 7.51 -27.10 3.62
CA LYS A 468 8.66 -26.81 2.78
C LYS A 468 8.46 -25.54 1.95
N GLU A 469 7.33 -25.44 1.25
CA GLU A 469 7.01 -24.27 0.43
C GLU A 469 6.90 -22.97 1.25
N ILE A 470 6.37 -23.07 2.48
CA ILE A 470 6.29 -21.93 3.42
C ILE A 470 7.70 -21.51 3.86
N ASP A 471 8.56 -22.48 4.25
CA ASP A 471 9.92 -22.19 4.71
C ASP A 471 10.78 -21.57 3.61
N ASP A 472 10.73 -22.12 2.40
CA ASP A 472 11.45 -21.59 1.24
C ASP A 472 11.06 -20.12 0.99
N ARG A 473 9.75 -19.80 0.96
CA ARG A 473 9.26 -18.43 0.72
C ARG A 473 9.60 -17.45 1.83
N ILE A 474 9.47 -17.88 3.10
CA ILE A 474 9.89 -17.05 4.24
C ILE A 474 11.39 -16.78 4.16
N SER A 475 12.20 -17.80 3.86
CA SER A 475 13.64 -17.67 3.74
C SER A 475 14.05 -16.69 2.64
N PHE A 476 13.36 -16.68 1.49
CA PHE A 476 13.62 -15.68 0.44
C PHE A 476 13.30 -14.25 0.90
N LEU A 477 12.20 -14.05 1.64
CA LEU A 477 11.85 -12.73 2.21
C LEU A 477 12.86 -12.28 3.26
N MET A 478 13.35 -13.20 4.09
CA MET A 478 14.41 -12.94 5.07
C MET A 478 15.72 -12.55 4.39
N ASN A 479 16.08 -13.22 3.30
CA ASN A 479 17.31 -12.99 2.54
C ASN A 479 17.33 -11.62 1.85
N VAL A 480 16.17 -11.03 1.53
CA VAL A 480 16.09 -9.67 0.98
C VAL A 480 15.90 -8.60 2.06
N GLY A 481 16.05 -8.95 3.35
CA GLY A 481 16.05 -8.00 4.46
C GLY A 481 14.66 -7.54 4.92
N LEU A 482 13.61 -8.35 4.73
CA LEU A 482 12.22 -8.02 5.09
C LEU A 482 11.73 -8.70 6.37
N SER A 483 12.64 -9.11 7.27
CA SER A 483 12.34 -9.86 8.49
C SER A 483 11.30 -9.21 9.42
N TYR A 484 11.19 -7.89 9.39
CA TYR A 484 10.31 -7.08 10.24
C TYR A 484 8.87 -6.97 9.71
N LEU A 485 8.58 -7.41 8.48
CA LEU A 485 7.23 -7.36 7.92
C LEU A 485 6.34 -8.45 8.51
N SER A 486 5.04 -8.17 8.62
CA SER A 486 4.00 -9.17 8.84
C SER A 486 3.27 -9.50 7.54
N LEU A 487 2.69 -10.70 7.46
CA LEU A 487 1.93 -11.11 6.28
C LEU A 487 0.62 -10.32 6.11
N SER A 488 0.05 -9.80 7.22
CA SER A 488 -1.18 -9.00 7.22
C SER A 488 -0.99 -7.59 6.67
N ARG A 489 0.27 -7.10 6.59
CA ARG A 489 0.56 -5.72 6.20
C ARG A 489 0.01 -5.41 4.81
N PRO A 490 -0.84 -4.35 4.67
CA PRO A 490 -1.42 -3.99 3.39
C PRO A 490 -0.36 -3.54 2.38
N SER A 491 -0.46 -4.01 1.14
CA SER A 491 0.51 -3.65 0.07
C SER A 491 0.60 -2.14 -0.17
N LYS A 492 -0.50 -1.40 0.01
CA LYS A 492 -0.53 0.07 -0.12
C LYS A 492 0.30 0.82 0.94
N SER A 493 0.64 0.18 2.06
CA SER A 493 1.43 0.76 3.13
C SER A 493 2.93 0.47 3.00
N LEU A 494 3.32 -0.30 2.01
CA LEU A 494 4.72 -0.63 1.74
C LEU A 494 5.43 0.54 1.07
N SER A 495 6.68 0.77 1.44
CA SER A 495 7.56 1.64 0.67
C SER A 495 7.86 1.05 -0.71
N GLY A 496 8.31 1.88 -1.65
CA GLY A 496 8.71 1.42 -2.98
C GLY A 496 9.75 0.31 -2.93
N GLY A 497 10.78 0.47 -2.11
CA GLY A 497 11.83 -0.53 -1.91
C GLY A 497 11.33 -1.83 -1.25
N GLU A 498 10.43 -1.76 -0.25
CA GLU A 498 9.82 -2.95 0.34
C GLU A 498 9.03 -3.75 -0.70
N SER A 499 8.20 -3.06 -1.49
CA SER A 499 7.39 -3.68 -2.56
C SER A 499 8.27 -4.35 -3.62
N GLN A 500 9.36 -3.69 -4.02
CA GLN A 500 10.33 -4.22 -4.98
C GLN A 500 11.04 -5.47 -4.46
N ARG A 501 11.50 -5.45 -3.21
CA ARG A 501 12.14 -6.62 -2.58
C ARG A 501 11.21 -7.81 -2.40
N ILE A 502 9.92 -7.57 -2.10
CA ILE A 502 8.91 -8.64 -2.09
C ILE A 502 8.82 -9.29 -3.47
N ARG A 503 8.74 -8.51 -4.55
CA ARG A 503 8.73 -9.04 -5.92
C ARG A 503 10.01 -9.80 -6.24
N LEU A 504 11.18 -9.27 -5.85
CA LEU A 504 12.46 -9.96 -6.01
C LEU A 504 12.46 -11.32 -5.31
N ALA A 505 12.03 -11.39 -4.05
CA ALA A 505 11.93 -12.64 -3.29
C ALA A 505 10.98 -13.65 -3.97
N THR A 506 9.84 -13.18 -4.49
CA THR A 506 8.89 -14.03 -5.24
C THR A 506 9.51 -14.58 -6.52
N GLN A 507 10.30 -13.76 -7.24
CA GLN A 507 10.98 -14.22 -8.47
C GLN A 507 12.10 -15.21 -8.19
N ILE A 508 12.87 -15.03 -7.12
CA ILE A 508 13.86 -16.03 -6.69
C ILE A 508 13.16 -17.36 -6.36
N GLY A 509 12.01 -17.28 -5.68
CA GLY A 509 11.19 -18.43 -5.32
C GLY A 509 10.59 -19.18 -6.52
N SER A 510 10.38 -18.50 -7.65
CA SER A 510 9.87 -19.15 -8.87
C SER A 510 10.87 -20.09 -9.55
N GLN A 511 12.16 -19.95 -9.22
CA GLN A 511 13.29 -20.73 -9.78
C GLN A 511 13.33 -20.75 -11.33
N LEU A 512 12.80 -19.70 -11.97
CA LEU A 512 12.85 -19.55 -13.42
C LEU A 512 14.30 -19.40 -13.90
N GLN A 513 14.61 -20.03 -15.03
CA GLN A 513 15.94 -20.03 -15.64
C GLN A 513 15.90 -19.44 -17.05
N GLY A 514 17.03 -18.89 -17.49
CA GLY A 514 17.16 -18.30 -18.82
C GLY A 514 16.41 -16.99 -19.01
N ILE A 515 16.07 -16.29 -17.93
CA ILE A 515 15.38 -15.02 -17.91
C ILE A 515 16.37 -13.87 -17.82
N THR A 516 16.04 -12.74 -18.42
CA THR A 516 16.72 -11.45 -18.19
C THR A 516 15.90 -10.65 -17.18
N TYR A 517 16.40 -10.50 -15.96
CA TYR A 517 15.79 -9.63 -14.94
C TYR A 517 16.37 -8.23 -15.04
N ILE A 518 15.49 -7.22 -14.99
CA ILE A 518 15.88 -5.80 -14.96
C ILE A 518 15.34 -5.21 -13.68
N LEU A 519 16.23 -4.69 -12.82
CA LEU A 519 15.89 -4.09 -11.53
C LEU A 519 16.25 -2.61 -11.53
N ASP A 520 15.36 -1.79 -10.97
CA ASP A 520 15.57 -0.35 -10.80
C ASP A 520 15.92 -0.06 -9.33
N GLU A 521 17.18 0.27 -9.06
CA GLU A 521 17.69 0.71 -7.76
C GLU A 521 17.22 -0.15 -6.56
N PRO A 522 17.49 -1.46 -6.54
CA PRO A 522 16.96 -2.35 -5.51
C PRO A 522 17.54 -2.10 -4.10
N SER A 523 18.60 -1.30 -3.96
CA SER A 523 19.19 -0.91 -2.67
C SER A 523 18.42 0.18 -1.93
N ILE A 524 17.41 0.79 -2.56
CA ILE A 524 16.65 1.90 -1.99
C ILE A 524 16.06 1.59 -0.61
N GLY A 525 16.25 2.50 0.34
CA GLY A 525 15.74 2.39 1.70
C GLY A 525 16.38 1.27 2.53
N LEU A 526 17.51 0.72 2.05
CA LEU A 526 18.30 -0.26 2.80
C LEU A 526 19.39 0.41 3.62
N HIS A 527 19.55 -0.09 4.83
CA HIS A 527 20.77 0.16 5.59
C HIS A 527 21.93 -0.64 5.00
N GLN A 528 23.17 -0.14 5.06
CA GLN A 528 24.37 -0.82 4.52
C GLN A 528 24.50 -2.28 4.97
N ARG A 529 24.08 -2.61 6.18
CA ARG A 529 24.04 -4.00 6.68
C ARG A 529 23.18 -4.91 5.81
N ASP A 530 22.07 -4.40 5.32
CA ASP A 530 21.09 -5.20 4.57
C ASP A 530 21.45 -5.29 3.08
N ASN A 531 22.32 -4.40 2.55
CA ASN A 531 22.86 -4.47 1.19
C ASN A 531 23.57 -5.79 0.90
N GLN A 532 24.31 -6.34 1.87
CA GLN A 532 25.00 -7.63 1.69
C GLN A 532 24.03 -8.79 1.46
N ARG A 533 22.87 -8.76 2.12
CA ARG A 533 21.79 -9.75 1.89
C ARG A 533 21.19 -9.62 0.50
N LEU A 534 20.93 -8.39 0.07
CA LEU A 534 20.44 -8.11 -1.28
C LEU A 534 21.44 -8.58 -2.35
N ILE A 535 22.74 -8.28 -2.20
CA ILE A 535 23.81 -8.76 -3.09
C ILE A 535 23.79 -10.29 -3.19
N THR A 536 23.65 -10.97 -2.07
CA THR A 536 23.56 -12.44 -2.04
C THR A 536 22.34 -12.93 -2.82
N ALA A 537 21.18 -12.28 -2.64
CA ALA A 537 19.94 -12.63 -3.35
C ALA A 537 20.07 -12.42 -4.88
N LEU A 538 20.67 -11.29 -5.30
CA LEU A 538 20.93 -11.01 -6.72
C LEU A 538 21.90 -12.04 -7.35
N LYS A 539 22.95 -12.45 -6.62
CA LYS A 539 23.86 -13.51 -7.06
C LYS A 539 23.17 -14.86 -7.14
N GLN A 540 22.31 -15.20 -6.19
CA GLN A 540 21.49 -16.41 -6.26
C GLN A 540 20.61 -16.43 -7.51
N LEU A 541 19.95 -15.30 -7.82
CA LEU A 541 19.12 -15.17 -9.01
C LEU A 541 19.94 -15.38 -10.31
N ARG A 542 21.17 -14.84 -10.36
CA ARG A 542 22.14 -15.08 -11.44
C ARG A 542 22.57 -16.53 -11.50
N ASP A 543 22.94 -17.14 -10.38
CA ASP A 543 23.55 -18.49 -10.31
C ASP A 543 22.57 -19.60 -10.72
N ILE A 544 21.25 -19.33 -10.68
CA ILE A 544 20.22 -20.20 -11.24
C ILE A 544 20.30 -20.27 -12.78
N GLY A 545 21.05 -19.37 -13.45
CA GLY A 545 21.21 -19.33 -14.90
C GLY A 545 20.47 -18.16 -15.55
N ASN A 546 20.32 -17.04 -14.83
CA ASN A 546 19.66 -15.82 -15.31
C ASN A 546 20.66 -14.69 -15.57
N THR A 547 20.29 -13.79 -16.45
CA THR A 547 20.97 -12.49 -16.62
C THR A 547 20.29 -11.47 -15.71
N VAL A 548 21.07 -10.81 -14.86
CA VAL A 548 20.53 -9.82 -13.91
C VAL A 548 21.11 -8.46 -14.24
N LEU A 549 20.26 -7.56 -14.77
CA LEU A 549 20.62 -6.19 -15.11
C LEU A 549 20.08 -5.27 -14.01
N VAL A 550 20.92 -4.46 -13.41
CA VAL A 550 20.56 -3.60 -12.29
C VAL A 550 20.96 -2.17 -12.61
N VAL A 551 20.01 -1.25 -12.56
CA VAL A 551 20.32 0.18 -12.53
C VAL A 551 20.65 0.55 -11.09
N GLU A 552 21.88 0.99 -10.81
CA GLU A 552 22.33 1.18 -9.42
C GLU A 552 23.39 2.28 -9.25
N HIS A 553 23.42 2.81 -8.02
CA HIS A 553 24.37 3.82 -7.59
C HIS A 553 25.13 3.42 -6.30
N ASP A 554 24.72 2.30 -5.67
CA ASP A 554 25.36 1.81 -4.45
C ASP A 554 26.73 1.21 -4.75
N LYS A 555 27.76 1.65 -4.01
CA LYS A 555 29.16 1.24 -4.17
C LYS A 555 29.35 -0.25 -3.95
N ASP A 556 28.68 -0.84 -2.94
CA ASP A 556 28.86 -2.25 -2.59
C ASP A 556 28.27 -3.16 -3.67
N ILE A 557 27.11 -2.80 -4.24
CA ILE A 557 26.50 -3.55 -5.33
C ILE A 557 27.34 -3.45 -6.60
N MET A 558 27.82 -2.24 -6.94
CA MET A 558 28.73 -2.06 -8.09
C MET A 558 29.99 -2.90 -7.96
N MET A 559 30.63 -2.89 -6.78
CA MET A 559 31.86 -3.66 -6.52
C MET A 559 31.61 -5.17 -6.45
N ALA A 560 30.41 -5.62 -6.13
CA ALA A 560 30.01 -7.03 -6.07
C ALA A 560 29.51 -7.59 -7.40
N SER A 561 29.30 -6.75 -8.43
CA SER A 561 28.83 -7.14 -9.75
C SER A 561 29.91 -7.84 -10.58
N ASP A 562 29.50 -8.55 -11.61
CA ASP A 562 30.42 -9.19 -12.56
C ASP A 562 30.85 -8.21 -13.65
N TYR A 563 29.95 -7.28 -14.02
CA TYR A 563 30.17 -6.33 -15.10
C TYR A 563 29.48 -4.99 -14.81
N ILE A 564 30.09 -3.89 -15.17
CA ILE A 564 29.56 -2.54 -15.00
C ILE A 564 29.54 -1.84 -16.36
N VAL A 565 28.47 -1.11 -16.64
CA VAL A 565 28.32 -0.19 -17.76
C VAL A 565 28.06 1.21 -17.19
N ASP A 566 29.01 2.11 -17.37
CA ASP A 566 28.91 3.50 -16.91
C ASP A 566 28.46 4.40 -18.06
N ILE A 567 27.28 5.05 -17.87
CA ILE A 567 26.63 5.87 -18.90
C ILE A 567 26.71 7.33 -18.49
N GLY A 568 27.23 8.17 -19.41
CA GLY A 568 27.47 9.57 -19.12
C GLY A 568 27.86 10.35 -20.40
N PRO A 569 28.76 11.33 -20.25
CA PRO A 569 29.48 11.77 -19.04
C PRO A 569 28.66 12.67 -18.11
N ARG A 570 27.55 13.26 -18.60
CA ARG A 570 26.65 14.16 -17.90
C ARG A 570 25.19 13.75 -18.10
N ALA A 571 24.27 14.56 -17.65
CA ALA A 571 22.84 14.35 -17.78
C ALA A 571 22.28 14.93 -19.10
N GLY A 572 21.10 14.49 -19.52
CA GLY A 572 20.31 15.02 -20.63
C GLY A 572 21.06 14.99 -21.97
N ILE A 573 21.08 16.11 -22.66
CA ILE A 573 21.71 16.21 -24.00
C ILE A 573 23.23 15.95 -23.97
N HIS A 574 23.87 16.15 -22.84
CA HIS A 574 25.29 15.92 -22.64
C HIS A 574 25.61 14.49 -22.16
N GLY A 575 24.60 13.66 -21.95
CA GLY A 575 24.69 12.24 -21.58
C GLY A 575 24.51 11.33 -22.78
N GLY A 576 24.14 10.10 -22.51
CA GLY A 576 23.75 9.10 -23.50
C GLY A 576 24.91 8.40 -24.20
N HIS A 577 26.14 8.45 -23.65
CA HIS A 577 27.30 7.70 -24.15
C HIS A 577 27.75 6.65 -23.16
N ILE A 578 28.33 5.56 -23.64
CA ILE A 578 29.05 4.63 -22.77
C ILE A 578 30.42 5.25 -22.47
N VAL A 579 30.65 5.62 -21.21
CA VAL A 579 31.89 6.24 -20.76
C VAL A 579 32.94 5.20 -20.40
N ALA A 580 32.49 4.10 -19.75
CA ALA A 580 33.31 2.98 -19.39
C ALA A 580 32.46 1.70 -19.29
N GLN A 581 33.06 0.55 -19.62
CA GLN A 581 32.44 -0.75 -19.45
C GLN A 581 33.50 -1.81 -19.12
N GLY A 582 33.17 -2.79 -18.33
CA GLY A 582 34.07 -3.86 -17.93
C GLY A 582 33.80 -4.38 -16.52
N THR A 583 34.73 -5.17 -16.01
CA THR A 583 34.70 -5.63 -14.63
C THR A 583 34.90 -4.45 -13.64
N PRO A 584 34.48 -4.56 -12.37
CA PRO A 584 34.70 -3.51 -11.39
C PRO A 584 36.18 -3.06 -11.28
N LYS A 585 37.12 -3.99 -11.41
CA LYS A 585 38.55 -3.72 -11.39
C LYS A 585 39.05 -2.87 -12.59
N GLU A 586 38.41 -3.03 -13.74
CA GLU A 586 38.70 -2.26 -14.94
C GLU A 586 38.06 -0.86 -14.86
N ILE A 587 36.82 -0.78 -14.38
CA ILE A 587 36.12 0.48 -14.18
C ILE A 587 36.90 1.43 -13.27
N ILE A 588 37.38 0.97 -12.13
CA ILE A 588 38.18 1.79 -11.17
C ILE A 588 39.39 2.46 -11.84
N LYS A 589 39.95 1.86 -12.89
CA LYS A 589 41.08 2.41 -13.63
C LYS A 589 40.67 3.45 -14.68
N SER A 590 39.38 3.55 -15.00
CA SER A 590 38.87 4.52 -15.97
C SER A 590 38.92 5.95 -15.44
N LYS A 591 38.62 6.93 -16.30
CA LYS A 591 38.57 8.34 -15.94
C LYS A 591 37.14 8.87 -15.73
N SER A 592 36.16 7.97 -15.66
CA SER A 592 34.78 8.36 -15.48
C SER A 592 34.53 8.95 -14.07
N GLU A 593 33.49 9.75 -13.91
CA GLU A 593 33.10 10.30 -12.60
C GLU A 593 32.86 9.18 -11.59
N THR A 594 32.12 8.16 -11.99
CA THR A 594 31.85 6.96 -11.16
C THR A 594 33.15 6.30 -10.70
N ALA A 595 34.12 6.12 -11.62
CA ALA A 595 35.41 5.53 -11.31
C ALA A 595 36.21 6.35 -10.28
N LEU A 596 36.16 7.67 -10.35
CA LEU A 596 36.86 8.55 -9.41
C LEU A 596 36.33 8.40 -7.98
N TYR A 597 35.02 8.25 -7.82
CA TYR A 597 34.38 7.98 -6.51
C TYR A 597 34.67 6.57 -6.03
N LEU A 598 34.56 5.55 -6.90
CA LEU A 598 34.87 4.15 -6.53
C LEU A 598 36.34 3.96 -6.13
N ALA A 599 37.26 4.69 -6.78
CA ALA A 599 38.68 4.67 -6.47
C ALA A 599 39.06 5.48 -5.21
N GLY A 600 38.11 6.19 -4.60
CA GLY A 600 38.37 7.09 -3.47
C GLY A 600 39.15 8.37 -3.83
N LYS A 601 39.31 8.70 -5.12
CA LYS A 601 39.97 9.93 -5.59
C LYS A 601 39.07 11.15 -5.48
N LYS A 602 37.77 10.95 -5.54
CA LYS A 602 36.74 11.95 -5.19
C LYS A 602 35.93 11.43 -4.03
N MET A 603 35.61 12.30 -3.09
CA MET A 603 34.76 12.00 -1.94
C MET A 603 33.96 13.23 -1.52
N ILE A 604 32.92 13.03 -0.77
CA ILE A 604 32.20 14.09 -0.09
C ILE A 604 32.96 14.38 1.19
N GLU A 605 33.41 15.63 1.35
CA GLU A 605 34.26 16.03 2.47
C GLU A 605 33.46 16.15 3.75
N VAL A 606 34.06 15.73 4.88
CA VAL A 606 33.48 15.92 6.20
C VAL A 606 33.72 17.38 6.63
N PRO A 607 32.72 18.12 7.13
CA PRO A 607 32.89 19.47 7.60
C PRO A 607 33.94 19.55 8.72
N ALA A 608 34.83 20.51 8.66
CA ALA A 608 35.87 20.71 9.67
C ALA A 608 35.31 21.05 11.07
N GLU A 609 34.21 21.79 11.10
CA GLU A 609 33.49 22.14 12.32
C GLU A 609 32.00 21.84 12.17
N ARG A 610 31.36 21.32 13.24
CA ARG A 610 29.93 21.11 13.30
C ARG A 610 29.20 22.36 13.76
N ARG A 611 28.05 22.68 13.16
CA ARG A 611 27.22 23.82 13.54
C ARG A 611 26.71 23.66 14.96
N LYS A 612 26.83 24.72 15.77
CA LYS A 612 26.33 24.70 17.16
C LYS A 612 24.80 24.78 17.25
N GLY A 613 24.14 25.25 16.17
CA GLY A 613 22.72 25.54 16.16
C GLY A 613 22.36 26.81 16.94
N ASN A 614 21.07 27.03 17.17
CA ASN A 614 20.59 28.23 17.89
C ASN A 614 20.33 28.01 19.39
N GLY A 615 20.73 26.90 19.95
CA GLY A 615 20.56 26.53 21.36
C GLY A 615 19.15 26.14 21.78
N LYS A 616 18.19 26.10 20.84
CA LYS A 616 16.78 25.70 21.06
C LYS A 616 16.56 24.27 20.60
N THR A 617 15.59 23.58 21.20
CA THR A 617 15.27 22.19 20.89
C THR A 617 13.77 21.98 20.86
N ILE A 618 13.30 21.05 20.00
CA ILE A 618 11.98 20.43 20.11
C ILE A 618 12.20 19.08 20.77
N ALA A 619 11.45 18.79 21.84
CA ALA A 619 11.58 17.52 22.54
C ALA A 619 10.24 16.78 22.55
N ILE A 620 10.24 15.51 22.15
CA ILE A 620 9.13 14.56 22.26
C ILE A 620 9.47 13.57 23.36
N LYS A 621 8.52 13.29 24.25
CA LYS A 621 8.67 12.29 25.31
C LYS A 621 7.62 11.21 25.19
N GLY A 622 8.03 9.95 25.41
CA GLY A 622 7.16 8.80 25.48
C GLY A 622 6.46 8.46 24.17
N ALA A 623 7.10 8.60 23.03
CA ALA A 623 6.52 8.20 21.74
C ALA A 623 6.35 6.68 21.67
N THR A 624 5.10 6.22 21.39
CA THR A 624 4.72 4.80 21.32
C THR A 624 3.85 4.58 20.08
N GLY A 625 4.44 4.50 18.92
CA GLY A 625 3.73 4.17 17.69
C GLY A 625 4.38 2.97 17.04
N ASN A 626 3.62 2.04 16.48
CA ASN A 626 4.13 0.86 15.78
C ASN A 626 5.23 0.15 16.59
N THR A 627 6.49 0.24 16.14
CA THR A 627 7.65 -0.39 16.79
C THR A 627 8.25 0.43 17.93
N LEU A 628 7.89 1.72 18.09
CA LEU A 628 8.51 2.62 19.09
C LEU A 628 8.18 2.20 20.54
N ARG A 629 9.21 2.19 21.40
CA ARG A 629 9.12 1.72 22.79
C ARG A 629 9.32 2.87 23.78
N LYS A 630 8.33 3.77 23.93
CA LYS A 630 8.39 4.96 24.81
C LYS A 630 9.64 5.79 24.58
N VAL A 631 9.86 6.18 23.34
CA VAL A 631 11.05 6.90 22.92
C VAL A 631 10.97 8.35 23.37
N ASP A 632 12.05 8.82 24.01
CA ASP A 632 12.30 10.22 24.28
C ASP A 632 13.35 10.73 23.28
N CYS A 633 13.04 11.82 22.57
CA CYS A 633 13.89 12.33 21.50
C CYS A 633 13.94 13.85 21.49
N GLU A 634 15.13 14.41 21.30
CA GLU A 634 15.37 15.86 21.18
C GLU A 634 15.88 16.20 19.77
N PHE A 635 15.32 17.24 19.19
CA PHE A 635 15.67 17.75 17.86
C PHE A 635 16.25 19.16 18.02
N PRO A 636 17.59 19.34 18.02
CA PRO A 636 18.23 20.64 18.13
C PRO A 636 17.98 21.49 16.90
N LEU A 637 17.53 22.75 17.10
CA LEU A 637 17.15 23.65 16.01
C LEU A 637 18.37 24.38 15.39
N GLY A 638 18.23 24.78 14.13
CA GLY A 638 19.28 25.43 13.35
C GLY A 638 20.44 24.50 12.98
N LYS A 639 20.15 23.21 12.82
CA LYS A 639 21.13 22.17 12.49
C LYS A 639 20.69 21.31 11.32
N PHE A 640 21.66 20.64 10.72
CA PHE A 640 21.43 19.52 9.82
C PHE A 640 21.36 18.23 10.64
N ILE A 641 20.16 17.69 10.82
CA ILE A 641 19.85 16.50 11.64
C ILE A 641 19.63 15.31 10.72
N VAL A 642 20.26 14.18 11.02
CA VAL A 642 20.00 12.92 10.32
C VAL A 642 19.42 11.90 11.29
N VAL A 643 18.29 11.32 10.92
CA VAL A 643 17.67 10.17 11.60
C VAL A 643 18.07 8.91 10.86
N SER A 644 18.93 8.12 11.47
CA SER A 644 19.48 6.88 10.91
C SER A 644 19.01 5.63 11.64
N GLY A 645 19.45 4.46 11.18
CA GLY A 645 19.17 3.16 11.79
C GLY A 645 18.74 2.12 10.77
N VAL A 646 18.69 0.87 11.18
CA VAL A 646 18.32 -0.25 10.28
C VAL A 646 16.90 -0.11 9.74
N SER A 647 16.60 -0.80 8.63
CA SER A 647 15.25 -0.79 8.04
C SER A 647 14.24 -1.37 9.02
N GLY A 648 13.06 -0.74 9.16
CA GLY A 648 12.03 -1.15 10.10
C GLY A 648 12.28 -0.81 11.58
N SER A 649 13.32 0.00 11.91
CA SER A 649 13.64 0.40 13.31
C SER A 649 12.72 1.47 13.91
N GLY A 650 11.79 2.04 13.11
CA GLY A 650 10.81 3.03 13.57
C GLY A 650 11.13 4.48 13.19
N LYS A 651 12.06 4.75 12.28
CA LYS A 651 12.42 6.10 11.81
C LYS A 651 11.23 6.88 11.28
N SER A 652 10.52 6.34 10.31
CA SER A 652 9.35 7.01 9.70
C SER A 652 8.20 7.16 10.72
N THR A 653 8.04 6.22 11.64
CA THR A 653 7.05 6.33 12.72
C THR A 653 7.39 7.50 13.66
N LEU A 654 8.68 7.68 14.02
CA LEU A 654 9.11 8.80 14.87
C LEU A 654 8.96 10.15 14.15
N VAL A 655 9.37 10.23 12.88
CA VAL A 655 9.46 11.50 12.14
C VAL A 655 8.15 11.80 11.40
N ASN A 656 7.70 10.90 10.48
CA ASN A 656 6.58 11.19 9.58
C ASN A 656 5.21 10.98 10.24
N GLU A 657 5.09 9.99 11.15
CA GLU A 657 3.82 9.65 11.78
C GLU A 657 3.64 10.28 13.18
N THR A 658 4.73 10.74 13.84
CA THR A 658 4.65 11.37 15.16
C THR A 658 5.06 12.85 15.11
N LEU A 659 6.32 13.18 14.77
CA LEU A 659 6.83 14.55 14.80
C LEU A 659 6.11 15.45 13.80
N TYR A 660 6.05 15.05 12.51
CA TYR A 660 5.45 15.89 11.46
C TYR A 660 3.97 16.23 11.72
N PRO A 661 3.08 15.30 12.10
CA PRO A 661 1.72 15.64 12.46
C PRO A 661 1.61 16.60 13.66
N ILE A 662 2.46 16.45 14.68
CA ILE A 662 2.51 17.39 15.82
C ILE A 662 2.85 18.79 15.33
N LEU A 663 3.91 18.94 14.54
CA LEU A 663 4.33 20.23 14.00
C LEU A 663 3.28 20.83 13.06
N SER A 664 2.67 19.99 12.23
CA SER A 664 1.61 20.40 11.29
C SER A 664 0.32 20.84 12.01
N GLN A 665 -0.04 20.18 13.10
CA GLN A 665 -1.16 20.63 13.95
C GLN A 665 -0.87 21.98 14.57
N PHE A 666 0.35 22.20 15.06
CA PHE A 666 0.75 23.46 15.66
C PHE A 666 0.80 24.61 14.63
N CYS A 667 1.44 24.41 13.47
CA CYS A 667 1.65 25.47 12.48
C CYS A 667 0.41 25.75 11.59
N TYR A 668 -0.38 24.70 11.27
CA TYR A 668 -1.42 24.76 10.25
C TYR A 668 -2.80 24.31 10.72
N HIS A 669 -2.95 23.95 11.98
CA HIS A 669 -4.16 23.35 12.53
C HIS A 669 -4.62 22.09 11.75
N SER A 670 -3.64 21.31 11.29
CA SER A 670 -3.91 20.07 10.53
C SER A 670 -4.70 19.08 11.37
N LYS A 671 -5.64 18.36 10.72
CA LYS A 671 -6.49 17.35 11.38
C LYS A 671 -5.80 15.98 11.53
N THR A 672 -4.62 15.80 10.94
CA THR A 672 -3.88 14.54 11.01
C THR A 672 -3.47 14.24 12.44
N LYS A 673 -3.91 13.09 12.96
CA LYS A 673 -3.59 12.66 14.33
C LYS A 673 -2.16 12.10 14.39
N PRO A 674 -1.29 12.58 15.29
CA PRO A 674 0.01 11.97 15.51
C PRO A 674 -0.14 10.60 16.19
N MET A 675 0.87 9.74 16.01
CA MET A 675 0.99 8.52 16.81
C MET A 675 1.10 8.86 18.30
N PRO A 676 0.74 7.92 19.21
CA PRO A 676 0.69 8.22 20.64
C PRO A 676 2.03 8.68 21.20
N TYR A 677 1.99 9.75 21.99
CA TYR A 677 3.14 10.32 22.73
C TYR A 677 2.67 10.90 24.06
N SER A 678 3.59 11.11 25.00
CA SER A 678 3.23 11.63 26.33
C SER A 678 3.28 13.16 26.40
N LYS A 679 4.33 13.79 25.87
CA LYS A 679 4.53 15.25 25.93
C LYS A 679 5.40 15.74 24.80
N VAL A 680 5.15 16.96 24.35
CA VAL A 680 6.03 17.71 23.43
C VAL A 680 6.32 19.10 24.00
N SER A 681 7.48 19.67 23.69
CA SER A 681 7.91 21.02 24.09
C SER A 681 8.76 21.66 23.01
N GLY A 682 8.86 23.00 23.01
CA GLY A 682 9.68 23.78 22.08
C GLY A 682 9.02 24.12 20.75
N LEU A 683 7.71 23.88 20.60
CA LEU A 683 6.97 24.16 19.36
C LEU A 683 6.94 25.66 19.02
N GLU A 684 6.98 26.52 20.00
CA GLU A 684 7.01 27.99 19.86
C GLU A 684 8.24 28.53 19.13
N HIS A 685 9.22 27.70 18.90
CA HIS A 685 10.47 28.10 18.24
C HIS A 685 10.43 27.98 16.71
N ILE A 686 9.37 27.38 16.18
CA ILE A 686 9.16 27.22 14.74
C ILE A 686 7.90 27.98 14.31
N ASP A 687 7.87 28.40 13.05
CA ASP A 687 6.72 29.06 12.42
C ASP A 687 6.15 28.26 11.24
N LYS A 688 6.92 27.35 10.71
CA LYS A 688 6.55 26.57 9.52
C LYS A 688 7.21 25.20 9.54
N VAL A 689 6.47 24.16 9.13
CA VAL A 689 7.01 22.83 8.84
C VAL A 689 6.77 22.48 7.39
N ILE A 690 7.74 21.86 6.74
CA ILE A 690 7.64 21.45 5.34
C ILE A 690 8.15 20.02 5.24
N GLU A 691 7.25 19.14 4.79
CA GLU A 691 7.61 17.77 4.43
C GLU A 691 7.91 17.68 2.93
N ILE A 692 9.04 17.09 2.59
CA ILE A 692 9.49 16.85 1.22
C ILE A 692 9.67 15.36 1.04
N ASP A 693 8.61 14.70 0.61
CA ASP A 693 8.54 13.27 0.35
C ASP A 693 8.73 12.94 -1.14
N GLN A 694 8.82 11.66 -1.46
CA GLN A 694 8.97 11.14 -2.82
C GLN A 694 7.64 11.06 -3.60
N SER A 695 6.52 11.53 -3.04
CA SER A 695 5.24 11.51 -3.74
C SER A 695 5.27 12.39 -5.00
N PRO A 696 4.55 12.01 -6.06
CA PRO A 696 4.50 12.81 -7.29
C PRO A 696 4.03 14.25 -7.04
N ILE A 697 4.58 15.21 -7.80
CA ILE A 697 4.16 16.63 -7.75
C ILE A 697 2.74 16.88 -8.29
N GLY A 698 2.07 15.85 -8.76
CA GLY A 698 0.68 15.85 -9.20
C GLY A 698 0.27 14.49 -9.76
N ARG A 699 -1.03 14.26 -9.80
CA ARG A 699 -1.63 12.96 -10.18
C ARG A 699 -2.07 12.90 -11.65
N THR A 700 -1.93 13.97 -12.40
CA THR A 700 -2.41 14.04 -13.78
C THR A 700 -1.27 14.43 -14.74
N PRO A 701 -1.36 14.07 -16.03
CA PRO A 701 -0.38 14.47 -17.05
C PRO A 701 -0.26 15.98 -17.24
N ARG A 702 -1.21 16.78 -16.73
CA ARG A 702 -1.21 18.24 -16.78
C ARG A 702 -0.29 18.86 -15.72
N SER A 703 -0.01 18.15 -14.65
CA SER A 703 0.96 18.61 -13.64
C SER A 703 2.38 18.47 -14.16
N ASN A 704 3.19 19.51 -14.01
CA ASN A 704 4.58 19.53 -14.48
C ASN A 704 5.42 20.49 -13.61
N PRO A 705 6.76 20.46 -13.70
CA PRO A 705 7.65 21.34 -12.95
C PRO A 705 7.31 22.83 -13.07
N ALA A 706 6.98 23.30 -14.26
CA ALA A 706 6.67 24.73 -14.49
C ALA A 706 5.41 25.17 -13.73
N THR A 707 4.38 24.33 -13.68
CA THR A 707 3.15 24.61 -12.92
C THR A 707 3.34 24.49 -11.42
N TYR A 708 4.09 23.49 -10.97
CA TYR A 708 4.32 23.23 -9.55
C TYR A 708 5.18 24.35 -8.91
N CYS A 709 6.27 24.75 -9.57
CA CYS A 709 7.12 25.86 -9.11
C CYS A 709 6.48 27.26 -9.36
N GLY A 710 5.31 27.32 -9.99
CA GLY A 710 4.52 28.53 -10.14
C GLY A 710 5.02 29.54 -11.18
N PHE A 711 6.07 29.24 -11.96
CA PHE A 711 6.56 30.16 -12.99
C PHE A 711 5.83 30.02 -14.35
N PHE A 712 5.00 29.01 -14.52
CA PHE A 712 4.21 28.87 -15.74
C PHE A 712 3.21 30.04 -15.92
N THR A 713 2.69 30.59 -14.83
CA THR A 713 1.85 31.80 -14.86
C THR A 713 2.61 32.98 -15.42
N ASP A 714 3.88 33.15 -15.03
CA ASP A 714 4.75 34.21 -15.54
C ASP A 714 5.04 34.03 -17.04
N ILE A 715 5.28 32.78 -17.48
CA ILE A 715 5.47 32.43 -18.91
C ILE A 715 4.20 32.80 -19.72
N ARG A 716 3.01 32.44 -19.24
CA ARG A 716 1.75 32.77 -19.91
C ARG A 716 1.55 34.29 -20.05
N THR A 717 1.87 35.03 -19.00
CA THR A 717 1.80 36.51 -19.02
C THR A 717 2.79 37.08 -20.01
N LEU A 718 4.00 36.53 -20.10
CA LEU A 718 5.00 36.91 -21.08
C LEU A 718 4.47 36.70 -22.51
N PHE A 719 3.91 35.54 -22.83
CA PHE A 719 3.34 35.23 -24.14
C PHE A 719 2.14 36.13 -24.47
N ALA A 720 1.30 36.47 -23.50
CA ALA A 720 0.20 37.42 -23.70
C ALA A 720 0.70 38.86 -23.96
N SER A 721 1.93 39.20 -23.56
CA SER A 721 2.52 40.52 -23.79
C SER A 721 3.14 40.69 -25.19
N VAL A 722 3.33 39.60 -25.95
CA VAL A 722 3.87 39.62 -27.30
C VAL A 722 2.94 40.46 -28.22
N PRO A 723 3.49 41.28 -29.11
CA PRO A 723 2.67 42.15 -30.00
C PRO A 723 1.59 41.38 -30.77
N GLU A 724 1.91 40.24 -31.35
CA GLU A 724 0.98 39.42 -32.11
C GLU A 724 -0.16 38.85 -31.22
N ALA A 725 0.11 38.48 -29.96
CA ALA A 725 -0.92 38.03 -29.01
C ALA A 725 -1.87 39.21 -28.67
N LYS A 726 -1.34 40.44 -28.50
CA LYS A 726 -2.13 41.63 -28.23
C LYS A 726 -3.04 41.99 -29.41
N ILE A 727 -2.52 41.92 -30.64
CA ILE A 727 -3.29 42.17 -31.87
C ILE A 727 -4.48 41.21 -31.97
N ARG A 728 -4.28 39.95 -31.63
CA ARG A 728 -5.32 38.90 -31.63
C ARG A 728 -6.21 38.91 -30.36
N GLY A 729 -5.98 39.80 -29.42
CA GLY A 729 -6.74 39.89 -28.17
C GLY A 729 -6.51 38.72 -27.21
N TYR A 730 -5.37 37.99 -27.32
CA TYR A 730 -5.11 36.83 -26.52
C TYR A 730 -4.64 37.22 -25.13
N GLN A 731 -5.42 36.78 -24.12
CA GLN A 731 -5.13 36.92 -22.72
C GLN A 731 -4.26 35.74 -22.20
N ALA A 732 -3.67 35.87 -21.01
CA ALA A 732 -2.85 34.82 -20.40
C ALA A 732 -3.61 33.46 -20.23
N GLY A 733 -4.94 33.49 -20.17
CA GLY A 733 -5.81 32.30 -20.15
C GLY A 733 -5.71 31.48 -21.44
N ARG A 734 -5.50 32.13 -22.62
CA ARG A 734 -5.32 31.46 -23.92
C ARG A 734 -4.10 30.50 -23.92
N PHE A 735 -3.07 30.87 -23.20
CA PHE A 735 -1.84 30.12 -23.07
C PHE A 735 -1.86 29.08 -21.93
N SER A 736 -3.05 28.82 -21.31
CA SER A 736 -3.23 27.77 -20.32
C SER A 736 -3.72 26.49 -20.97
N PHE A 737 -3.03 25.37 -20.72
CA PHE A 737 -3.52 24.07 -21.15
C PHE A 737 -4.66 23.52 -20.25
N ASN A 738 -4.97 24.19 -19.13
CA ASN A 738 -6.08 23.80 -18.24
C ASN A 738 -7.41 24.48 -18.60
N VAL A 739 -7.37 25.56 -19.41
CA VAL A 739 -8.55 26.37 -19.73
C VAL A 739 -8.94 26.16 -21.20
N LYS A 740 -10.26 26.06 -21.47
CA LYS A 740 -10.78 26.00 -22.84
C LYS A 740 -10.41 27.21 -23.66
N GLY A 741 -10.27 27.04 -24.96
CA GLY A 741 -10.00 28.12 -25.93
C GLY A 741 -8.61 28.07 -26.56
N GLY A 742 -7.54 27.78 -25.79
CA GLY A 742 -6.17 27.66 -26.32
C GLY A 742 -5.60 26.24 -26.32
N ARG A 743 -6.16 25.34 -25.54
CA ARG A 743 -5.71 23.96 -25.42
C ARG A 743 -6.22 23.07 -26.55
N CYS A 744 -5.58 21.95 -26.76
CA CYS A 744 -6.12 20.86 -27.58
C CYS A 744 -7.32 20.24 -26.86
N GLU A 745 -8.50 20.27 -27.47
CA GLU A 745 -9.73 19.75 -26.82
C GLU A 745 -9.81 18.22 -26.87
N VAL A 746 -9.02 17.53 -27.70
CA VAL A 746 -9.00 16.05 -27.75
C VAL A 746 -8.30 15.44 -26.54
N CYS A 747 -7.13 15.97 -26.14
CA CYS A 747 -6.40 15.54 -24.94
C CYS A 747 -6.65 16.49 -23.76
N GLU A 748 -7.55 17.46 -23.93
CA GLU A 748 -7.87 18.48 -22.92
C GLU A 748 -6.63 19.17 -22.31
N GLY A 749 -5.58 19.36 -23.12
CA GLY A 749 -4.32 19.95 -22.70
C GLY A 749 -3.34 19.00 -21.99
N GLY A 750 -3.67 17.71 -21.86
CA GLY A 750 -2.77 16.72 -21.28
C GLY A 750 -1.55 16.39 -22.15
N GLY A 751 -1.69 16.53 -23.50
CA GLY A 751 -0.69 16.13 -24.48
C GLY A 751 -0.65 14.62 -24.73
N MET A 752 -1.17 13.82 -23.80
CA MET A 752 -1.24 12.37 -23.83
C MET A 752 -2.67 11.89 -23.58
N ARG A 753 -2.97 10.70 -24.04
CA ARG A 753 -4.16 9.93 -23.68
C ARG A 753 -3.75 8.78 -22.75
N VAL A 754 -4.55 8.51 -21.76
CA VAL A 754 -4.39 7.36 -20.88
C VAL A 754 -5.25 6.22 -21.41
N ILE A 755 -4.66 5.08 -21.65
CA ILE A 755 -5.34 3.84 -21.94
C ILE A 755 -5.30 3.01 -20.67
N GLU A 756 -6.44 2.97 -19.97
CA GLU A 756 -6.58 2.19 -18.74
C GLU A 756 -6.61 0.71 -19.07
N MET A 757 -5.72 -0.06 -18.48
CA MET A 757 -5.63 -1.51 -18.65
C MET A 757 -6.01 -2.21 -17.35
N ASN A 758 -7.06 -3.06 -17.37
CA ASN A 758 -7.63 -3.67 -16.17
C ASN A 758 -6.66 -4.54 -15.34
N PHE A 759 -5.59 -5.07 -15.95
CA PHE A 759 -4.63 -5.98 -15.29
C PHE A 759 -3.16 -5.60 -15.49
N LEU A 760 -2.89 -4.54 -16.27
CA LEU A 760 -1.55 -4.04 -16.57
C LEU A 760 -1.46 -2.56 -16.17
N PRO A 761 -0.26 -1.98 -16.06
CA PRO A 761 -0.09 -0.55 -15.85
C PRO A 761 -0.74 0.25 -16.99
N ASP A 762 -1.30 1.41 -16.65
CA ASP A 762 -1.87 2.33 -17.63
C ASP A 762 -0.83 2.75 -18.68
N VAL A 763 -1.23 2.74 -19.94
CA VAL A 763 -0.37 3.15 -21.06
C VAL A 763 -0.67 4.60 -21.44
N TYR A 764 0.38 5.41 -21.55
CA TYR A 764 0.30 6.82 -21.92
C TYR A 764 0.75 6.98 -23.38
N VAL A 765 -0.18 7.35 -24.27
CA VAL A 765 0.07 7.52 -25.70
C VAL A 765 -0.04 9.00 -26.09
N HIS A 766 0.86 9.49 -26.93
CA HIS A 766 0.77 10.87 -27.43
C HIS A 766 -0.56 11.14 -28.13
N CYS A 767 -1.13 12.32 -27.88
CA CYS A 767 -2.36 12.73 -28.55
C CYS A 767 -2.10 12.95 -30.05
N GLU A 768 -2.72 12.16 -30.90
CA GLU A 768 -2.58 12.20 -32.37
C GLU A 768 -2.87 13.59 -32.95
N LYS A 769 -3.90 14.29 -32.45
CA LYS A 769 -4.31 15.60 -32.97
C LYS A 769 -3.31 16.70 -32.71
N CYS A 770 -2.69 16.75 -31.55
CA CYS A 770 -1.73 17.80 -31.22
C CYS A 770 -0.25 17.33 -31.25
N GLY A 771 -0.01 16.02 -31.47
CA GLY A 771 1.34 15.45 -31.46
C GLY A 771 2.08 15.73 -30.14
N GLY A 772 1.40 15.62 -29.00
CA GLY A 772 1.97 15.92 -27.68
C GLY A 772 2.06 17.42 -27.32
N LYS A 773 1.77 18.34 -28.24
CA LYS A 773 1.99 19.80 -28.07
C LYS A 773 1.02 20.49 -27.12
N ARG A 774 -0.04 19.84 -26.64
CA ARG A 774 -1.02 20.31 -25.64
C ARG A 774 -1.97 21.45 -26.10
N TYR A 775 -1.65 22.21 -27.13
CA TYR A 775 -2.37 23.38 -27.61
C TYR A 775 -2.96 23.18 -28.98
N ASN A 776 -3.91 24.07 -29.33
CA ASN A 776 -4.41 24.18 -30.69
C ASN A 776 -3.43 24.95 -31.58
N ARG A 777 -3.61 24.84 -32.91
CA ARG A 777 -2.71 25.43 -33.89
C ARG A 777 -2.55 26.95 -33.77
N GLU A 778 -3.65 27.64 -33.53
CA GLU A 778 -3.68 29.12 -33.43
C GLU A 778 -2.85 29.63 -32.24
N THR A 779 -2.88 28.94 -31.08
CA THR A 779 -2.09 29.30 -29.90
C THR A 779 -0.60 29.06 -30.15
N LEU A 780 -0.25 28.02 -30.93
CA LEU A 780 1.13 27.67 -31.27
C LEU A 780 1.77 28.65 -32.29
N GLU A 781 0.98 29.44 -33.02
CA GLU A 781 1.48 30.47 -33.92
C GLU A 781 2.16 31.62 -33.19
N ILE A 782 1.72 31.94 -31.97
CA ILE A 782 2.32 32.99 -31.15
C ILE A 782 3.70 32.57 -30.70
N ARG A 783 4.71 33.37 -31.00
CA ARG A 783 6.11 33.06 -30.72
C ARG A 783 6.79 34.15 -29.91
N TYR A 784 7.55 33.75 -28.91
CA TYR A 784 8.49 34.62 -28.18
C TYR A 784 9.92 34.14 -28.49
N LYS A 785 10.77 35.05 -28.98
CA LYS A 785 12.13 34.71 -29.49
C LYS A 785 12.12 33.47 -30.42
N GLY A 786 11.12 33.40 -31.33
CA GLY A 786 11.01 32.30 -32.30
C GLY A 786 10.43 30.98 -31.76
N LYS A 787 10.16 30.85 -30.46
CA LYS A 787 9.63 29.63 -29.81
C LYS A 787 8.17 29.80 -29.46
N SER A 788 7.36 28.78 -29.74
CA SER A 788 5.96 28.68 -29.25
C SER A 788 5.93 28.32 -27.77
N ILE A 789 4.77 28.45 -27.12
CA ILE A 789 4.63 28.05 -25.72
C ILE A 789 4.85 26.54 -25.52
N SER A 790 4.53 25.70 -26.50
CA SER A 790 4.83 24.27 -26.46
C SER A 790 6.33 24.00 -26.55
N ASP A 791 7.04 24.73 -27.43
CA ASP A 791 8.49 24.59 -27.53
C ASP A 791 9.17 24.97 -26.21
N VAL A 792 8.66 26.02 -25.52
CA VAL A 792 9.18 26.43 -24.22
C VAL A 792 8.92 25.36 -23.16
N LEU A 793 7.75 24.69 -23.14
CA LEU A 793 7.49 23.60 -22.23
C LEU A 793 8.38 22.38 -22.49
N ASN A 794 8.81 22.19 -23.74
CA ASN A 794 9.71 21.09 -24.12
C ASN A 794 11.19 21.41 -23.90
N MET A 795 11.55 22.67 -23.59
CA MET A 795 12.91 23.03 -23.22
C MET A 795 13.33 22.34 -21.95
N THR A 796 14.56 21.89 -21.90
CA THR A 796 15.20 21.48 -20.63
C THR A 796 15.34 22.70 -19.70
N VAL A 797 15.46 22.45 -18.41
CA VAL A 797 15.72 23.52 -17.41
C VAL A 797 17.00 24.29 -17.77
N GLU A 798 18.03 23.64 -18.30
CA GLU A 798 19.29 24.25 -18.74
C GLU A 798 19.06 25.21 -19.90
N GLU A 799 18.41 24.75 -20.98
CA GLU A 799 18.04 25.61 -22.13
C GLU A 799 17.13 26.76 -21.71
N ALA A 800 16.18 26.50 -20.81
CA ALA A 800 15.28 27.54 -20.31
C ALA A 800 16.00 28.61 -19.47
N CYS A 801 17.05 28.25 -18.73
CA CYS A 801 17.91 29.21 -18.03
C CYS A 801 18.59 30.20 -19.04
N GLU A 802 19.10 29.69 -20.15
CA GLU A 802 19.69 30.53 -21.19
C GLU A 802 18.61 31.37 -21.89
N PHE A 803 17.50 30.76 -22.28
CA PHE A 803 16.40 31.42 -22.99
C PHE A 803 15.77 32.57 -22.18
N PHE A 804 15.59 32.41 -20.89
CA PHE A 804 14.97 33.39 -19.99
C PHE A 804 15.97 34.28 -19.26
N GLN A 805 17.26 34.27 -19.58
CA GLN A 805 18.29 35.06 -18.89
C GLN A 805 17.92 36.56 -18.80
N ALA A 806 17.30 37.14 -19.86
CA ALA A 806 16.81 38.51 -19.87
C ALA A 806 15.45 38.73 -19.15
N VAL A 807 14.87 37.72 -18.54
CA VAL A 807 13.56 37.79 -17.86
C VAL A 807 13.75 37.38 -16.40
N PRO A 808 14.17 38.28 -15.51
CA PRO A 808 14.68 37.95 -14.17
C PRO A 808 13.70 37.19 -13.29
N PHE A 809 12.40 37.44 -13.37
CA PHE A 809 11.37 36.81 -12.55
C PHE A 809 11.10 35.34 -12.94
N ILE A 810 11.29 34.94 -14.21
CA ILE A 810 11.25 33.56 -14.65
C ILE A 810 12.62 32.90 -14.39
N TYR A 811 13.70 33.58 -14.79
CA TYR A 811 15.06 33.07 -14.67
C TYR A 811 15.40 32.61 -13.24
N ARG A 812 15.07 33.43 -12.21
CA ARG A 812 15.35 33.10 -10.82
C ARG A 812 14.70 31.77 -10.40
N LYS A 813 13.46 31.51 -10.80
CA LYS A 813 12.71 30.30 -10.46
C LYS A 813 13.23 29.07 -11.21
N VAL A 814 13.58 29.23 -12.48
CA VAL A 814 14.15 28.14 -13.30
C VAL A 814 15.57 27.81 -12.86
N LYS A 815 16.36 28.82 -12.47
CA LYS A 815 17.73 28.64 -12.00
C LYS A 815 17.82 27.74 -10.74
N VAL A 816 16.86 27.83 -9.84
CA VAL A 816 16.83 26.98 -8.65
C VAL A 816 16.65 25.50 -9.02
N LEU A 817 15.87 25.18 -10.06
CA LEU A 817 15.76 23.79 -10.56
C LEU A 817 17.11 23.29 -11.09
N GLN A 818 17.89 24.12 -11.74
CA GLN A 818 19.25 23.77 -12.18
C GLN A 818 20.18 23.53 -10.99
N GLU A 819 20.08 24.37 -9.96
CA GLU A 819 20.91 24.27 -8.75
C GLU A 819 20.68 23.00 -7.94
N VAL A 820 19.48 22.41 -7.96
CA VAL A 820 19.18 21.12 -7.35
C VAL A 820 19.52 19.93 -8.26
N GLY A 821 20.24 20.15 -9.38
CA GLY A 821 20.67 19.09 -10.28
C GLY A 821 19.61 18.61 -11.27
N LEU A 822 18.54 19.38 -11.51
CA LEU A 822 17.46 19.04 -12.44
C LEU A 822 17.60 19.77 -13.80
N GLY A 823 18.82 20.12 -14.21
CA GLY A 823 19.07 20.80 -15.49
C GLY A 823 18.55 20.06 -16.72
N TYR A 824 18.46 18.75 -16.65
CA TYR A 824 18.11 17.86 -17.75
C TYR A 824 16.62 17.62 -17.96
N ILE A 825 15.77 17.83 -16.95
CA ILE A 825 14.32 17.65 -17.09
C ILE A 825 13.72 18.76 -17.94
N THR A 826 12.60 18.47 -18.65
CA THR A 826 11.89 19.51 -19.40
C THR A 826 10.90 20.25 -18.50
N LEU A 827 10.68 21.55 -18.79
CA LEU A 827 9.76 22.39 -17.99
C LEU A 827 8.34 21.82 -17.94
N GLY A 828 7.88 21.22 -19.04
CA GLY A 828 6.57 20.62 -19.21
C GLY A 828 6.52 19.11 -18.98
N GLN A 829 7.57 18.50 -18.46
CA GLN A 829 7.58 17.05 -18.18
C GLN A 829 6.42 16.67 -17.27
N SER A 830 5.69 15.64 -17.66
CA SER A 830 4.52 15.19 -16.87
C SER A 830 4.95 14.71 -15.48
N ALA A 831 4.20 15.08 -14.44
CA ALA A 831 4.46 14.64 -13.07
C ALA A 831 4.48 13.12 -12.92
N VAL A 832 3.73 12.38 -13.74
CA VAL A 832 3.66 10.90 -13.68
C VAL A 832 4.88 10.22 -14.30
N THR A 833 5.69 10.94 -15.07
CA THR A 833 6.94 10.42 -15.68
C THR A 833 8.19 10.76 -14.87
N LEU A 834 8.08 11.63 -13.86
CA LEU A 834 9.18 11.94 -12.96
C LEU A 834 9.45 10.76 -12.01
N SER A 835 10.72 10.49 -11.75
CA SER A 835 11.11 9.58 -10.66
C SER A 835 10.79 10.21 -9.29
N GLY A 836 10.72 9.37 -8.23
CA GLY A 836 10.49 9.86 -6.87
C GLY A 836 11.51 10.92 -6.43
N GLY A 837 12.80 10.69 -6.72
CA GLY A 837 13.87 11.63 -6.40
C GLY A 837 13.81 12.95 -7.21
N GLU A 838 13.38 12.89 -8.49
CA GLU A 838 13.16 14.10 -9.29
C GLU A 838 12.00 14.92 -8.74
N ALA A 839 10.86 14.26 -8.43
CA ALA A 839 9.70 14.91 -7.82
C ALA A 839 10.08 15.60 -6.50
N GLN A 840 10.86 14.93 -5.65
CA GLN A 840 11.35 15.47 -4.39
C GLN A 840 12.24 16.69 -4.58
N ARG A 841 13.16 16.65 -5.56
CA ARG A 841 14.04 17.79 -5.89
C ARG A 841 13.26 18.98 -6.48
N VAL A 842 12.18 18.74 -7.25
CA VAL A 842 11.27 19.82 -7.70
C VAL A 842 10.58 20.49 -6.52
N LYS A 843 10.13 19.70 -5.51
CA LYS A 843 9.55 20.24 -4.27
C LYS A 843 10.57 21.09 -3.52
N LEU A 844 11.78 20.56 -3.36
CA LEU A 844 12.89 21.27 -2.71
C LEU A 844 13.24 22.58 -3.42
N ALA A 845 13.33 22.58 -4.76
CA ALA A 845 13.56 23.78 -5.55
C ALA A 845 12.48 24.83 -5.33
N THR A 846 11.22 24.42 -5.23
CA THR A 846 10.10 25.33 -4.98
C THR A 846 10.24 26.04 -3.64
N GLU A 847 10.67 25.32 -2.59
CA GLU A 847 10.85 25.92 -1.26
C GLU A 847 12.09 26.84 -1.21
N LEU A 848 13.18 26.46 -1.85
CA LEU A 848 14.38 27.32 -1.97
C LEU A 848 14.10 28.66 -2.66
N GLY A 849 13.16 28.69 -3.61
CA GLY A 849 12.75 29.89 -4.33
C GLY A 849 11.89 30.85 -3.51
N LYS A 850 11.38 30.44 -2.36
CA LYS A 850 10.56 31.26 -1.46
C LYS A 850 11.43 32.04 -0.47
N LYS A 851 10.90 33.16 0.05
CA LYS A 851 11.48 33.85 1.22
C LYS A 851 11.19 33.00 2.45
N ASP A 852 12.22 32.73 3.26
CA ASP A 852 12.08 32.03 4.53
C ASP A 852 12.30 32.98 5.72
N THR A 853 11.88 32.55 6.90
CA THR A 853 11.98 33.31 8.15
C THR A 853 13.19 32.88 8.98
N GLY A 854 13.91 31.83 8.57
CA GLY A 854 14.99 31.22 9.37
C GLY A 854 14.49 30.41 10.56
N LYS A 855 13.16 30.11 10.62
CA LYS A 855 12.52 29.29 11.68
C LYS A 855 11.74 28.13 11.09
N THR A 856 11.96 27.79 9.82
CA THR A 856 11.28 26.69 9.13
C THR A 856 11.94 25.37 9.50
N PHE A 857 11.11 24.37 9.78
CA PHE A 857 11.53 22.99 10.01
C PHE A 857 11.27 22.16 8.76
N TYR A 858 12.34 21.76 8.05
CA TYR A 858 12.26 20.90 6.87
C TYR A 858 12.42 19.43 7.25
N ILE A 859 11.56 18.57 6.74
CA ILE A 859 11.62 17.11 6.90
C ILE A 859 11.77 16.50 5.51
N LEU A 860 12.82 15.74 5.30
CA LEU A 860 13.08 15.04 4.05
C LEU A 860 13.19 13.53 4.31
N ASP A 861 12.51 12.73 3.49
CA ASP A 861 12.53 11.27 3.59
C ASP A 861 13.36 10.69 2.44
N GLU A 862 14.49 10.08 2.78
CA GLU A 862 15.46 9.43 1.89
C GLU A 862 15.77 10.26 0.62
N PRO A 863 16.25 11.51 0.73
CA PRO A 863 16.41 12.39 -0.43
C PRO A 863 17.57 12.00 -1.36
N THR A 864 18.41 11.03 -0.99
CA THR A 864 19.49 10.52 -1.86
C THR A 864 19.05 9.39 -2.78
N THR A 865 17.78 8.98 -2.72
CA THR A 865 17.21 7.94 -3.57
C THR A 865 17.43 8.23 -5.06
N GLY A 866 18.03 7.29 -5.79
CA GLY A 866 18.30 7.43 -7.22
C GLY A 866 19.39 8.43 -7.60
N LEU A 867 20.20 8.86 -6.65
CA LEU A 867 21.25 9.83 -6.89
C LEU A 867 22.63 9.20 -7.01
N HIS A 868 23.35 9.62 -8.05
CA HIS A 868 24.77 9.37 -8.15
C HIS A 868 25.55 10.20 -7.12
N PHE A 869 26.76 9.78 -6.72
CA PHE A 869 27.62 10.47 -5.75
C PHE A 869 27.78 11.98 -6.01
N GLN A 870 27.88 12.37 -7.27
CA GLN A 870 27.98 13.79 -7.66
C GLN A 870 26.68 14.55 -7.37
N ASP A 871 25.52 13.93 -7.60
CA ASP A 871 24.23 14.55 -7.33
C ASP A 871 23.97 14.65 -5.82
N ILE A 872 24.47 13.67 -5.02
CA ILE A 872 24.42 13.72 -3.56
C ILE A 872 25.22 14.92 -3.04
N LYS A 873 26.40 15.17 -3.60
CA LYS A 873 27.22 16.36 -3.25
C LYS A 873 26.47 17.66 -3.51
N LEU A 874 25.80 17.78 -4.65
CA LEU A 874 24.98 18.95 -4.97
C LEU A 874 23.79 19.09 -3.99
N LEU A 875 23.11 18.00 -3.66
CA LEU A 875 22.00 18.00 -2.71
C LEU A 875 22.46 18.46 -1.33
N ILE A 876 23.54 17.92 -0.80
CA ILE A 876 24.11 18.35 0.49
C ILE A 876 24.37 19.86 0.48
N GLY A 877 24.98 20.40 -0.57
CA GLY A 877 25.20 21.84 -0.68
C GLY A 877 23.92 22.68 -0.68
N VAL A 878 22.83 22.12 -1.18
CA VAL A 878 21.50 22.75 -1.12
C VAL A 878 20.93 22.73 0.28
N LEU A 879 21.01 21.58 0.98
CA LEU A 879 20.54 21.42 2.37
C LEU A 879 21.35 22.32 3.33
N ASP A 880 22.66 22.41 3.13
CA ASP A 880 23.53 23.30 3.90
C ASP A 880 23.11 24.77 3.79
N ARG A 881 22.79 25.25 2.57
CA ARG A 881 22.27 26.62 2.36
C ARG A 881 20.97 26.89 3.11
N LEU A 882 20.09 25.89 3.27
CA LEU A 882 18.86 26.03 4.07
C LEU A 882 19.19 26.20 5.56
N VAL A 883 20.14 25.40 6.07
CA VAL A 883 20.58 25.49 7.48
C VAL A 883 21.31 26.82 7.74
N GLU A 884 22.16 27.28 6.84
CA GLU A 884 22.87 28.56 6.95
C GLU A 884 21.95 29.78 7.03
N ARG A 885 20.73 29.66 6.47
CA ARG A 885 19.67 30.68 6.62
C ARG A 885 18.97 30.64 7.97
N GLY A 886 19.39 29.76 8.90
CA GLY A 886 18.84 29.61 10.25
C GLY A 886 17.78 28.53 10.39
N ASN A 887 17.38 27.85 9.31
CA ASN A 887 16.37 26.80 9.33
C ASN A 887 16.91 25.50 9.94
N THR A 888 16.00 24.61 10.32
CA THR A 888 16.33 23.24 10.75
C THR A 888 16.02 22.29 9.61
N VAL A 889 16.96 21.44 9.26
CA VAL A 889 16.79 20.41 8.24
C VAL A 889 16.94 19.05 8.89
N LEU A 890 15.88 18.26 8.90
CA LEU A 890 15.88 16.89 9.37
C LEU A 890 15.72 15.95 8.17
N VAL A 891 16.61 14.97 8.08
CA VAL A 891 16.64 13.99 6.99
C VAL A 891 16.58 12.59 7.55
N ILE A 892 15.67 11.75 7.06
CA ILE A 892 15.72 10.30 7.29
C ILE A 892 16.64 9.72 6.23
N GLU A 893 17.75 9.07 6.63
CA GLU A 893 18.75 8.60 5.67
C GLU A 893 19.50 7.33 6.09
N HIS A 894 19.94 6.60 5.07
CA HIS A 894 20.79 5.42 5.17
C HIS A 894 22.16 5.62 4.52
N ASN A 895 22.28 6.62 3.65
CA ASN A 895 23.50 6.91 2.91
C ASN A 895 24.59 7.47 3.84
N MET A 896 25.74 6.79 3.89
CA MET A 896 26.84 7.16 4.77
C MET A 896 27.46 8.52 4.42
N ASP A 897 27.42 8.92 3.16
CA ASP A 897 27.90 10.22 2.71
C ASP A 897 27.09 11.38 3.28
N VAL A 898 25.79 11.19 3.49
CA VAL A 898 24.93 12.17 4.15
C VAL A 898 25.08 12.11 5.66
N ILE A 899 25.17 10.91 6.22
CA ILE A 899 25.30 10.72 7.68
C ILE A 899 26.59 11.36 8.19
N LYS A 900 27.71 11.19 7.46
CA LYS A 900 29.02 11.74 7.88
C LYS A 900 29.09 13.26 7.87
N VAL A 901 28.23 13.96 7.11
CA VAL A 901 28.21 15.44 7.05
C VAL A 901 27.19 16.06 8.01
N ALA A 902 26.35 15.28 8.68
CA ALA A 902 25.32 15.77 9.60
C ALA A 902 25.92 16.50 10.83
N ASP A 903 25.24 17.55 11.31
CA ASP A 903 25.61 18.23 12.58
C ASP A 903 25.13 17.41 13.78
N HIS A 904 24.04 16.64 13.62
CA HIS A 904 23.47 15.82 14.69
C HIS A 904 22.83 14.56 14.11
N ILE A 905 23.09 13.42 14.74
CA ILE A 905 22.54 12.12 14.37
C ILE A 905 21.62 11.62 15.48
N ILE A 906 20.49 11.03 15.08
CA ILE A 906 19.60 10.26 15.93
C ILE A 906 19.51 8.86 15.32
N ASP A 907 20.07 7.86 15.99
CA ASP A 907 20.17 6.49 15.48
C ASP A 907 19.21 5.55 16.20
N LEU A 908 18.29 4.93 15.44
CA LEU A 908 17.28 4.00 15.95
C LEU A 908 17.67 2.55 15.67
N GLY A 909 17.37 1.68 16.60
CA GLY A 909 17.70 0.26 16.50
C GLY A 909 17.29 -0.53 17.74
N PRO A 910 18.06 -1.60 18.09
CA PRO A 910 19.22 -2.15 17.33
C PRO A 910 18.83 -2.90 16.07
N GLU A 911 17.61 -3.47 16.00
CA GLU A 911 17.10 -4.25 14.88
C GLU A 911 15.84 -3.60 14.29
N GLY A 912 15.25 -4.22 13.27
CA GLY A 912 13.93 -3.89 12.75
C GLY A 912 12.81 -4.62 13.51
N GLY A 913 11.55 -4.19 13.32
CA GLY A 913 10.37 -4.84 13.89
C GLY A 913 10.35 -4.92 15.40
N SER A 914 10.07 -6.11 15.95
CA SER A 914 10.00 -6.34 17.39
C SER A 914 11.33 -6.11 18.13
N GLY A 915 12.45 -6.17 17.45
CA GLY A 915 13.78 -5.87 18.00
C GLY A 915 14.19 -4.40 17.95
N GLY A 916 13.38 -3.53 17.36
CA GLY A 916 13.67 -2.11 17.13
C GLY A 916 13.01 -1.16 18.13
N GLY A 917 12.83 0.08 17.70
CA GLY A 917 12.04 1.09 18.40
C GLY A 917 12.70 1.75 19.57
N VAL A 918 14.04 1.74 19.66
CA VAL A 918 14.81 2.37 20.72
C VAL A 918 15.89 3.27 20.11
N ILE A 919 16.15 4.42 20.72
CA ILE A 919 17.29 5.26 20.33
C ILE A 919 18.57 4.61 20.84
N GLN A 920 19.46 4.30 19.91
CA GLN A 920 20.78 3.73 20.19
C GLN A 920 21.82 4.81 20.47
N PHE A 921 21.68 5.95 19.81
CA PHE A 921 22.64 7.06 19.94
C PHE A 921 21.99 8.39 19.52
N THR A 922 22.42 9.47 20.18
CA THR A 922 22.20 10.86 19.77
C THR A 922 23.50 11.66 19.97
N GLY A 923 23.89 12.48 19.00
CA GLY A 923 25.12 13.28 19.06
C GLY A 923 25.73 13.52 17.68
N THR A 924 26.99 13.90 17.64
CA THR A 924 27.72 14.13 16.38
C THR A 924 28.22 12.81 15.76
N PRO A 925 28.52 12.78 14.44
CA PRO A 925 29.14 11.63 13.80
C PRO A 925 30.39 11.11 14.49
N GLU A 926 31.26 12.00 14.92
CA GLU A 926 32.52 11.69 15.62
C GLU A 926 32.27 11.02 16.97
N GLU A 927 31.26 11.52 17.71
CA GLU A 927 30.85 10.91 18.98
C GLU A 927 30.24 9.54 18.78
N MET A 928 29.47 9.37 17.71
CA MET A 928 28.84 8.11 17.37
C MET A 928 29.87 6.99 17.15
N ILE A 929 30.91 7.27 16.38
CA ILE A 929 31.98 6.30 16.12
C ILE A 929 32.70 5.90 17.42
N LYS A 930 32.85 6.82 18.37
CA LYS A 930 33.56 6.58 19.64
C LYS A 930 32.69 5.88 20.68
N LYS A 931 31.40 6.21 20.74
CA LYS A 931 30.53 5.84 21.88
C LYS A 931 29.51 4.75 21.54
N SER A 932 29.10 4.61 20.25
CA SER A 932 28.06 3.68 19.84
C SER A 932 28.64 2.37 19.27
N LYS A 933 27.94 1.27 19.56
CA LYS A 933 28.18 -0.05 18.95
C LYS A 933 27.14 -0.41 17.89
N SER A 934 26.33 0.56 17.46
CA SER A 934 25.26 0.33 16.49
C SER A 934 25.81 -0.10 15.12
N HIS A 935 24.94 -0.66 14.28
CA HIS A 935 25.33 -1.01 12.92
C HIS A 935 25.75 0.23 12.13
N THR A 936 25.02 1.33 12.26
CA THR A 936 25.34 2.61 11.59
C THR A 936 26.74 3.09 11.99
N ALA A 937 27.10 3.05 13.29
CA ALA A 937 28.42 3.46 13.77
C ALA A 937 29.58 2.67 13.14
N LYS A 938 29.38 1.37 12.90
CA LYS A 938 30.41 0.51 12.27
C LYS A 938 30.71 0.93 10.83
N TYR A 939 29.67 1.15 10.03
CA TYR A 939 29.83 1.56 8.63
C TYR A 939 30.31 3.01 8.52
N LEU A 940 29.81 3.90 9.38
CA LEU A 940 30.27 5.28 9.43
C LEU A 940 31.78 5.37 9.76
N ALA A 941 32.29 4.52 10.65
CA ALA A 941 33.72 4.46 10.97
C ALA A 941 34.58 4.01 9.77
N LEU A 942 34.03 3.26 8.82
CA LEU A 942 34.73 2.89 7.60
C LEU A 942 34.80 4.04 6.58
N GLU A 943 33.73 4.85 6.50
CA GLU A 943 33.65 5.97 5.56
C GLU A 943 34.33 7.26 6.06
N MET A 944 34.56 7.39 7.36
CA MET A 944 35.25 8.55 7.94
C MET A 944 36.77 8.31 8.17
N LYS A 945 37.29 7.11 7.87
CA LYS A 945 38.73 6.81 7.81
C LYS A 945 39.30 7.31 6.49
#